data_10886ba06a2dee594702b34917bd467d
#
_entry.id   10886ba06a2dee594702b34917bd467d
#
_cell.length_a   1.000
_cell.length_b   1.000
_cell.length_c   1.000
_cell.angle_alpha   90.00
_cell.angle_beta   90.00
_cell.angle_gamma   90.00
#
_symmetry.space_group_name_H-M   'P 1'
#
loop_
_entity.id
_entity.type
_entity.pdbx_description
1 polymer ?
#
loop_
_entity_poly.entity_id
_entity_poly.type
_entity_poly.pdbx_seq_one_letter_code
_entity_poly.pdbx_strand_id
1 'polypeptide(L)'
;MIDDRILKDHNLTRDEFKLIVKLVGREPNLTELGIFSVMWSEHCGYKSSRVHLKKLPTKGPAVIQGPGENAGVLDIGDGLAVVFKIESHNHPSFIEPYQGAATGVGGILRDIFTMGARPIAVMDSLRFGPPDQPKNRSIMEGVVSGIAGYGNSFGVPTVGGEVYFDAGYAQNPLVNVFCLGLVQKDKIFYAKTEGVGNAVLYVGAKTGRDGIHGATMASAEFGKETEHKRPNVQVGDPFKEKLLLEACLEAMEPGLIVGIQDMGAAGLTCSTSEMAAKSGTGIEVDLDLVPQREAGMTPYEIMLSESQERMLMVARPERVADVQAIFAKWDLDAVVIGKVVEGGRLKVRFHGDEVIDLPVDAIVNLCPAYKRPSVKPKPAKAAGKGAPVSLPDNFSKAFLKLLASPTIADKEWIFRQYDHMVQTNTAFLPGADAAVLRLKGSRRALAASLDGNSLHTRLDPKTGGAAAVAEACRNLACVGARPIGVTNCLNFGNPEKPEVMGQFEAVIEGMIEACKAFTIPVTGGNVSFYNDTEGTSINPTPVLGVVGIIEDIDKAVRPGFKAAGDVVVLLGETKDEIGGSEYLKSVHGREDGPAPRLDLAVEKKVQKLCLEAAGLGLLQSAHDLSEGGLAVALAESCFHGRKDLGCVVDLEAGLRPDALLFGESQSRIAVSLRPADLDRLLELARERKVRAAAIGKVYGESIVLSQAGKKLVDVTVREAFKAWKNAIPDLFKIHA
;
A
#
# COMPACT_ATOMS: atom_id res chain seq x y z
N MET A 1 -11.42 35.52 -20.85
CA MET A 1 -9.96 35.67 -20.82
C MET A 1 -9.47 35.06 -19.51
N ILE A 2 -8.60 34.08 -19.58
CA ILE A 2 -8.05 33.37 -18.42
C ILE A 2 -6.90 34.20 -17.86
N ASP A 3 -7.07 34.68 -16.62
CA ASP A 3 -6.10 35.49 -15.90
C ASP A 3 -5.24 34.65 -14.92
N ASP A 4 -4.28 35.27 -14.24
CA ASP A 4 -3.40 34.61 -13.29
C ASP A 4 -4.12 34.07 -12.04
N ARG A 5 -5.26 34.65 -11.66
CA ARG A 5 -6.06 34.17 -10.54
C ARG A 5 -6.73 32.85 -10.92
N ILE A 6 -7.36 32.79 -12.11
CA ILE A 6 -7.97 31.56 -12.62
C ILE A 6 -6.92 30.44 -12.75
N LEU A 7 -5.72 30.75 -13.26
CA LEU A 7 -4.64 29.76 -13.35
C LEU A 7 -4.22 29.25 -11.99
N LYS A 8 -4.09 30.13 -11.01
CA LYS A 8 -3.77 29.75 -9.64
C LYS A 8 -4.84 28.86 -9.01
N ASP A 9 -6.11 29.20 -9.20
CA ASP A 9 -7.25 28.42 -8.71
C ASP A 9 -7.29 27.01 -9.34
N HIS A 10 -6.73 26.86 -10.55
CA HIS A 10 -6.59 25.58 -11.27
C HIS A 10 -5.22 24.90 -11.06
N ASN A 11 -4.38 25.42 -10.19
CA ASN A 11 -3.03 24.90 -9.94
C ASN A 11 -2.18 24.71 -11.21
N LEU A 12 -2.32 25.63 -12.17
CA LEU A 12 -1.58 25.67 -13.43
C LEU A 12 -0.62 26.87 -13.48
N THR A 13 0.59 26.62 -13.95
CA THR A 13 1.57 27.69 -14.20
C THR A 13 1.28 28.41 -15.51
N ARG A 14 1.78 29.65 -15.62
CA ARG A 14 1.68 30.42 -16.88
C ARG A 14 2.34 29.71 -18.06
N ASP A 15 3.42 28.97 -17.85
CA ASP A 15 4.10 28.23 -18.92
C ASP A 15 3.35 26.97 -19.31
N GLU A 16 2.72 26.27 -18.37
CA GLU A 16 1.76 25.19 -18.68
C GLU A 16 0.58 25.71 -19.50
N PHE A 17 0.01 26.87 -19.14
CA PHE A 17 -1.06 27.48 -19.90
C PHE A 17 -0.65 27.81 -21.34
N LYS A 18 0.55 28.42 -21.54
CA LYS A 18 1.08 28.66 -22.89
C LYS A 18 1.24 27.36 -23.69
N LEU A 19 1.68 26.30 -23.04
CA LEU A 19 1.79 24.99 -23.67
C LEU A 19 0.41 24.43 -24.04
N ILE A 20 -0.58 24.54 -23.17
CA ILE A 20 -1.98 24.14 -23.46
C ILE A 20 -2.51 24.89 -24.68
N VAL A 21 -2.37 26.21 -24.72
CA VAL A 21 -2.81 27.03 -25.87
C VAL A 21 -2.14 26.58 -27.17
N LYS A 22 -0.83 26.26 -27.11
CA LYS A 22 -0.09 25.75 -28.26
C LYS A 22 -0.60 24.38 -28.73
N LEU A 23 -0.90 23.47 -27.80
CA LEU A 23 -1.35 22.11 -28.10
C LEU A 23 -2.79 22.07 -28.62
N VAL A 24 -3.65 22.91 -28.06
CA VAL A 24 -5.07 23.05 -28.45
C VAL A 24 -5.23 23.89 -29.71
N GLY A 25 -4.30 24.81 -29.98
CA GLY A 25 -4.34 25.75 -31.11
C GLY A 25 -5.22 26.99 -30.87
N ARG A 26 -5.79 27.15 -29.67
CA ARG A 26 -6.60 28.28 -29.20
C ARG A 26 -6.56 28.40 -27.69
N GLU A 27 -7.06 29.48 -27.13
CA GLU A 27 -7.32 29.53 -25.69
C GLU A 27 -8.40 28.50 -25.31
N PRO A 28 -8.17 27.67 -24.28
CA PRO A 28 -9.20 26.77 -23.75
C PRO A 28 -10.32 27.58 -23.05
N ASN A 29 -11.53 27.07 -23.07
CA ASN A 29 -12.57 27.58 -22.19
C ASN A 29 -12.37 27.08 -20.74
N LEU A 30 -13.23 27.51 -19.80
CA LEU A 30 -13.06 27.18 -18.38
C LEU A 30 -13.18 25.67 -18.12
N THR A 31 -14.09 24.97 -18.79
CA THR A 31 -14.25 23.51 -18.65
C THR A 31 -13.01 22.77 -19.16
N GLU A 32 -12.50 23.15 -20.30
CA GLU A 32 -11.27 22.60 -20.88
C GLU A 32 -10.05 22.89 -20.01
N LEU A 33 -9.97 24.09 -19.41
CA LEU A 33 -8.92 24.42 -18.44
C LEU A 33 -9.00 23.53 -17.20
N GLY A 34 -10.21 23.27 -16.70
CA GLY A 34 -10.46 22.34 -15.60
C GLY A 34 -9.99 20.93 -15.91
N ILE A 35 -10.21 20.43 -17.13
CA ILE A 35 -9.69 19.14 -17.61
C ILE A 35 -8.17 19.09 -17.52
N PHE A 36 -7.48 20.09 -18.04
CA PHE A 36 -6.02 20.17 -17.94
C PHE A 36 -5.55 20.30 -16.48
N SER A 37 -6.26 21.05 -15.64
CA SER A 37 -5.95 21.21 -14.22
C SER A 37 -5.86 19.86 -13.50
N VAL A 38 -6.85 18.98 -13.68
CA VAL A 38 -6.87 17.67 -13.01
C VAL A 38 -5.95 16.67 -13.69
N MET A 39 -5.93 16.58 -15.03
CA MET A 39 -5.10 15.62 -15.76
C MET A 39 -3.61 15.96 -15.73
N TRP A 40 -3.27 17.24 -15.61
CA TRP A 40 -1.90 17.71 -15.45
C TRP A 40 -1.55 18.01 -13.97
N SER A 41 -2.36 17.56 -13.02
CA SER A 41 -1.99 17.58 -11.61
C SER A 41 -0.80 16.66 -11.35
N GLU A 42 -0.10 16.80 -10.22
CA GLU A 42 0.95 15.86 -9.84
C GLU A 42 0.38 14.45 -9.63
N HIS A 43 -0.85 14.37 -9.10
CA HIS A 43 -1.53 13.11 -8.82
C HIS A 43 -1.83 12.29 -10.10
N CYS A 44 -2.40 12.92 -11.15
CA CYS A 44 -2.73 12.24 -12.40
C CYS A 44 -1.56 12.23 -13.40
N GLY A 45 -0.84 13.34 -13.51
CA GLY A 45 0.20 13.55 -14.53
C GLY A 45 1.58 13.06 -14.15
N TYR A 46 1.83 12.78 -12.85
CA TYR A 46 3.15 12.36 -12.34
C TYR A 46 4.28 13.28 -12.80
N LYS A 47 4.03 14.60 -12.83
CA LYS A 47 4.94 15.60 -13.41
C LYS A 47 6.36 15.54 -12.87
N SER A 48 6.52 15.32 -11.55
CA SER A 48 7.81 15.31 -10.87
C SER A 48 8.39 13.91 -10.69
N SER A 49 7.56 12.86 -10.64
CA SER A 49 8.00 11.50 -10.33
C SER A 49 8.27 10.62 -11.56
N ARG A 50 7.55 10.82 -12.66
CA ARG A 50 7.58 9.95 -13.86
C ARG A 50 8.98 9.67 -14.39
N VAL A 51 9.89 10.65 -14.37
CA VAL A 51 11.27 10.50 -14.85
C VAL A 51 12.10 9.53 -13.99
N HIS A 52 11.73 9.34 -12.73
CA HIS A 52 12.39 8.44 -11.79
C HIS A 52 11.73 7.07 -11.77
N LEU A 53 10.39 6.99 -11.83
CA LEU A 53 9.63 5.74 -11.84
C LEU A 53 9.98 4.86 -13.06
N LYS A 54 10.25 5.46 -14.21
CA LYS A 54 10.70 4.74 -15.43
C LYS A 54 11.98 3.93 -15.24
N LYS A 55 12.76 4.15 -14.18
CA LYS A 55 14.00 3.41 -13.88
C LYS A 55 13.74 2.10 -13.11
N LEU A 56 12.55 1.92 -12.56
CA LEU A 56 12.17 0.72 -11.81
C LEU A 56 12.19 -0.52 -12.72
N PRO A 57 12.61 -1.70 -12.22
CA PRO A 57 12.59 -2.94 -12.99
C PRO A 57 11.17 -3.48 -13.08
N THR A 58 10.54 -3.35 -14.26
CA THR A 58 9.13 -3.72 -14.48
C THR A 58 8.95 -5.02 -15.25
N LYS A 59 10.03 -5.66 -15.68
CA LYS A 59 9.99 -6.89 -16.50
C LYS A 59 10.36 -8.11 -15.68
N GLY A 60 9.65 -9.21 -15.90
CA GLY A 60 9.92 -10.50 -15.29
C GLY A 60 9.12 -11.61 -15.97
N PRO A 61 9.48 -12.90 -15.78
CA PRO A 61 8.83 -14.01 -16.48
C PRO A 61 7.35 -14.20 -16.12
N ALA A 62 6.94 -13.76 -14.93
CA ALA A 62 5.55 -13.83 -14.48
C ALA A 62 4.71 -12.60 -14.86
N VAL A 63 5.32 -11.53 -15.41
CA VAL A 63 4.59 -10.29 -15.71
C VAL A 63 3.74 -10.47 -16.97
N ILE A 64 2.42 -10.41 -16.80
CA ILE A 64 1.47 -10.31 -17.91
C ILE A 64 1.25 -8.82 -18.22
N GLN A 65 1.00 -8.00 -17.20
CA GLN A 65 0.80 -6.58 -17.30
C GLN A 65 1.65 -5.84 -16.26
N GLY A 66 2.53 -4.98 -16.72
CA GLY A 66 3.28 -4.02 -15.92
C GLY A 66 2.56 -2.68 -15.77
N PRO A 67 3.28 -1.59 -15.37
CA PRO A 67 2.68 -0.27 -15.25
C PRO A 67 2.06 0.24 -16.57
N GLY A 68 0.93 0.96 -16.48
CA GLY A 68 0.23 1.56 -17.61
C GLY A 68 -1.24 1.14 -17.77
N GLU A 69 -1.69 0.20 -16.95
CA GLU A 69 -3.10 -0.16 -16.77
C GLU A 69 -3.54 0.13 -15.32
N ASN A 70 -4.81 -0.12 -15.00
CA ASN A 70 -5.37 0.16 -13.68
C ASN A 70 -4.62 -0.59 -12.57
N ALA A 71 -4.19 -1.84 -12.84
CA ALA A 71 -3.38 -2.62 -11.90
C ALA A 71 -2.36 -3.50 -12.63
N GLY A 72 -1.33 -3.95 -11.89
CA GLY A 72 -0.36 -4.92 -12.38
C GLY A 72 -0.91 -6.35 -12.36
N VAL A 73 -0.46 -7.19 -13.30
CA VAL A 73 -0.91 -8.58 -13.43
C VAL A 73 0.27 -9.54 -13.52
N LEU A 74 0.25 -10.58 -12.67
CA LEU A 74 1.25 -11.65 -12.68
C LEU A 74 0.63 -13.02 -12.93
N ASP A 75 1.28 -13.80 -13.78
CA ASP A 75 0.98 -15.22 -13.97
C ASP A 75 1.38 -16.03 -12.73
N ILE A 76 0.44 -16.78 -12.19
CA ILE A 76 0.70 -17.68 -11.06
C ILE A 76 0.65 -19.15 -11.45
N GLY A 77 0.53 -19.47 -12.73
CA GLY A 77 0.36 -20.83 -13.24
C GLY A 77 -1.09 -21.32 -13.23
N ASP A 78 -1.32 -22.54 -13.72
CA ASP A 78 -2.63 -23.20 -13.77
C ASP A 78 -3.74 -22.39 -14.49
N GLY A 79 -3.37 -21.53 -15.43
CA GLY A 79 -4.30 -20.66 -16.15
C GLY A 79 -4.79 -19.46 -15.31
N LEU A 80 -4.23 -19.24 -14.11
CA LEU A 80 -4.60 -18.17 -13.19
C LEU A 80 -3.60 -17.03 -13.20
N ALA A 81 -4.10 -15.83 -12.93
CA ALA A 81 -3.29 -14.64 -12.69
C ALA A 81 -3.78 -13.89 -11.46
N VAL A 82 -2.87 -13.18 -10.81
CA VAL A 82 -3.17 -12.22 -9.75
C VAL A 82 -3.06 -10.81 -10.26
N VAL A 83 -4.01 -9.98 -9.84
CA VAL A 83 -4.09 -8.54 -10.10
C VAL A 83 -3.95 -7.82 -8.78
N PHE A 84 -3.02 -6.87 -8.66
CA PHE A 84 -2.82 -6.18 -7.40
C PHE A 84 -2.26 -4.77 -7.59
N LYS A 85 -2.64 -3.91 -6.66
CA LYS A 85 -2.21 -2.52 -6.60
C LYS A 85 -2.27 -2.01 -5.17
N ILE A 86 -1.53 -0.96 -4.87
CA ILE A 86 -1.64 -0.15 -3.65
C ILE A 86 -1.78 1.32 -4.05
N GLU A 87 -2.67 2.03 -3.36
CA GLU A 87 -2.87 3.48 -3.52
C GLU A 87 -2.99 4.21 -2.20
N SER A 88 -2.67 5.51 -2.24
CA SER A 88 -2.82 6.42 -1.11
C SER A 88 -4.14 7.18 -1.18
N HIS A 89 -4.77 7.36 -0.01
CA HIS A 89 -5.92 8.23 0.17
C HIS A 89 -5.74 9.16 1.38
N ASN A 90 -4.56 9.80 1.47
CA ASN A 90 -4.09 10.54 2.63
C ASN A 90 -4.89 11.83 2.89
N HIS A 91 -4.90 12.75 1.91
CA HIS A 91 -5.52 14.08 2.02
C HIS A 91 -7.02 14.00 2.37
N PRO A 92 -7.85 13.20 1.67
CA PRO A 92 -9.24 13.04 2.04
C PRO A 92 -9.45 12.48 3.45
N SER A 93 -8.60 11.53 3.88
CA SER A 93 -8.70 10.88 5.20
C SER A 93 -8.34 11.81 6.37
N PHE A 94 -7.58 12.88 6.13
CA PHE A 94 -7.37 13.90 7.15
C PHE A 94 -8.59 14.80 7.33
N ILE A 95 -9.26 15.17 6.22
CA ILE A 95 -10.40 16.08 6.20
C ILE A 95 -11.68 15.39 6.71
N GLU A 96 -11.97 14.21 6.17
CA GLU A 96 -13.10 13.35 6.49
C GLU A 96 -12.61 11.91 6.70
N PRO A 97 -12.14 11.55 7.91
CA PRO A 97 -11.46 10.29 8.14
C PRO A 97 -12.25 9.06 7.70
N TYR A 98 -13.57 9.04 7.97
CA TYR A 98 -14.42 7.93 7.56
C TYR A 98 -14.56 7.84 6.04
N GLN A 99 -15.02 8.91 5.39
CA GLN A 99 -15.28 8.91 3.96
C GLN A 99 -13.99 8.81 3.14
N GLY A 100 -12.93 9.52 3.56
CA GLY A 100 -11.64 9.45 2.91
C GLY A 100 -11.05 8.04 2.91
N ALA A 101 -11.12 7.32 4.01
CA ALA A 101 -10.65 5.95 4.11
C ALA A 101 -11.57 4.96 3.39
N ALA A 102 -12.89 5.12 3.50
CA ALA A 102 -13.88 4.32 2.80
C ALA A 102 -13.69 4.37 1.29
N THR A 103 -13.54 5.58 0.73
CA THR A 103 -13.32 5.77 -0.72
C THR A 103 -11.94 5.31 -1.17
N GLY A 104 -10.95 5.30 -0.29
CA GLY A 104 -9.66 4.65 -0.55
C GLY A 104 -9.81 3.15 -0.80
N VAL A 105 -10.65 2.46 -0.01
CA VAL A 105 -10.98 1.05 -0.24
C VAL A 105 -11.75 0.89 -1.55
N GLY A 106 -12.79 1.70 -1.80
CA GLY A 106 -13.58 1.62 -3.02
C GLY A 106 -12.74 1.83 -4.28
N GLY A 107 -11.90 2.86 -4.32
CA GLY A 107 -11.04 3.14 -5.47
C GLY A 107 -10.12 1.98 -5.82
N ILE A 108 -9.44 1.41 -4.83
CA ILE A 108 -8.52 0.29 -5.09
C ILE A 108 -9.24 -0.99 -5.53
N LEU A 109 -10.46 -1.23 -5.04
CA LEU A 109 -11.29 -2.36 -5.48
C LEU A 109 -11.67 -2.22 -6.96
N ARG A 110 -12.07 -1.01 -7.40
CA ARG A 110 -12.40 -0.72 -8.80
C ARG A 110 -11.23 -0.98 -9.73
N ASP A 111 -10.02 -0.55 -9.38
CA ASP A 111 -8.82 -0.83 -10.16
C ASP A 111 -8.60 -2.33 -10.41
N ILE A 112 -8.91 -3.15 -9.42
CA ILE A 112 -8.74 -4.60 -9.52
C ILE A 112 -9.82 -5.24 -10.40
N PHE A 113 -11.11 -4.90 -10.20
CA PHE A 113 -12.13 -5.55 -11.00
C PHE A 113 -12.29 -4.98 -12.41
N THR A 114 -11.80 -3.76 -12.71
CA THR A 114 -11.62 -3.28 -14.08
C THR A 114 -10.74 -4.19 -14.92
N MET A 115 -9.78 -4.87 -14.30
CA MET A 115 -8.90 -5.84 -14.97
C MET A 115 -9.54 -7.23 -15.12
N GLY A 116 -10.84 -7.40 -14.82
CA GLY A 116 -11.56 -8.67 -14.85
C GLY A 116 -11.31 -9.56 -13.63
N ALA A 117 -10.58 -9.08 -12.63
CA ALA A 117 -10.24 -9.83 -11.44
C ALA A 117 -11.26 -9.63 -10.32
N ARG A 118 -11.66 -10.71 -9.66
CA ARG A 118 -12.42 -10.61 -8.41
C ARG A 118 -11.50 -10.26 -7.26
N PRO A 119 -11.71 -9.15 -6.54
CA PRO A 119 -11.00 -8.86 -5.30
C PRO A 119 -11.18 -9.97 -4.27
N ILE A 120 -10.09 -10.49 -3.73
CA ILE A 120 -10.08 -11.60 -2.75
C ILE A 120 -9.44 -11.24 -1.42
N ALA A 121 -8.74 -10.10 -1.35
CA ALA A 121 -8.16 -9.57 -0.12
C ALA A 121 -7.87 -8.08 -0.24
N VAL A 122 -8.00 -7.39 0.89
CA VAL A 122 -7.56 -6.02 1.12
C VAL A 122 -6.57 -6.02 2.29
N MET A 123 -5.61 -5.10 2.27
CA MET A 123 -4.68 -4.80 3.37
C MET A 123 -4.47 -3.30 3.44
N ASP A 124 -4.12 -2.77 4.62
CA ASP A 124 -3.87 -1.35 4.80
C ASP A 124 -2.49 -1.09 5.38
N SER A 125 -1.84 -0.02 4.95
CA SER A 125 -0.69 0.57 5.63
C SER A 125 -1.10 1.94 6.15
N LEU A 126 -1.19 2.06 7.48
CA LEU A 126 -1.71 3.23 8.17
C LEU A 126 -0.60 3.92 8.97
N ARG A 127 -0.57 5.25 8.90
CA ARG A 127 0.34 6.07 9.71
C ARG A 127 -0.46 7.15 10.42
N PHE A 128 -0.32 7.21 11.73
CA PHE A 128 -1.03 8.18 12.57
C PHE A 128 -0.07 8.96 13.46
N GLY A 129 -0.51 10.13 13.90
CA GLY A 129 0.12 10.83 15.02
C GLY A 129 0.03 10.05 16.33
N PRO A 130 0.71 10.51 17.40
CA PRO A 130 0.66 9.86 18.70
C PRO A 130 -0.78 9.67 19.18
N PRO A 131 -1.18 8.43 19.55
CA PRO A 131 -2.58 8.11 19.85
C PRO A 131 -3.03 8.59 21.24
N ASP A 132 -2.15 9.14 22.07
CA ASP A 132 -2.47 9.81 23.32
C ASP A 132 -3.16 11.16 23.13
N GLN A 133 -3.09 11.73 21.91
CA GLN A 133 -3.74 12.99 21.55
C GLN A 133 -5.18 12.73 21.04
N PRO A 134 -6.21 13.44 21.57
CA PRO A 134 -7.62 13.19 21.21
C PRO A 134 -7.91 13.31 19.72
N LYS A 135 -7.32 14.30 19.04
CA LYS A 135 -7.51 14.50 17.58
C LYS A 135 -7.00 13.30 16.77
N ASN A 136 -5.82 12.78 17.12
CA ASN A 136 -5.24 11.62 16.43
C ASN A 136 -6.07 10.35 16.67
N ARG A 137 -6.63 10.17 17.87
CA ARG A 137 -7.58 9.07 18.14
C ARG A 137 -8.83 9.17 17.29
N SER A 138 -9.44 10.34 17.21
CA SER A 138 -10.64 10.56 16.38
C SER A 138 -10.37 10.29 14.91
N ILE A 139 -9.21 10.71 14.40
CA ILE A 139 -8.80 10.39 13.02
C ILE A 139 -8.64 8.87 12.84
N MET A 140 -7.95 8.20 13.76
CA MET A 140 -7.74 6.76 13.73
C MET A 140 -9.08 5.99 13.77
N GLU A 141 -10.00 6.37 14.67
CA GLU A 141 -11.35 5.79 14.76
C GLU A 141 -12.12 5.94 13.45
N GLY A 142 -12.12 7.14 12.87
CA GLY A 142 -12.79 7.42 11.62
C GLY A 142 -12.20 6.63 10.45
N VAL A 143 -10.87 6.60 10.31
CA VAL A 143 -10.17 5.85 9.25
C VAL A 143 -10.47 4.35 9.36
N VAL A 144 -10.28 3.76 10.53
CA VAL A 144 -10.53 2.31 10.75
C VAL A 144 -11.99 1.95 10.51
N SER A 145 -12.92 2.80 10.97
CA SER A 145 -14.35 2.60 10.73
C SER A 145 -14.72 2.73 9.26
N GLY A 146 -14.08 3.64 8.52
CA GLY A 146 -14.29 3.80 7.08
C GLY A 146 -13.84 2.58 6.28
N ILE A 147 -12.63 2.08 6.56
CA ILE A 147 -12.10 0.85 5.95
C ILE A 147 -13.02 -0.34 6.26
N ALA A 148 -13.39 -0.52 7.54
CA ALA A 148 -14.30 -1.58 7.98
C ALA A 148 -15.67 -1.48 7.29
N GLY A 149 -16.27 -0.30 7.30
CA GLY A 149 -17.59 -0.07 6.71
C GLY A 149 -17.63 -0.41 5.22
N TYR A 150 -16.61 0.00 4.49
CA TYR A 150 -16.55 -0.28 3.05
C TYR A 150 -16.23 -1.75 2.75
N GLY A 151 -15.15 -2.29 3.29
CA GLY A 151 -14.72 -3.65 3.02
C GLY A 151 -15.73 -4.71 3.45
N ASN A 152 -16.33 -4.53 4.64
CA ASN A 152 -17.32 -5.45 5.17
C ASN A 152 -18.61 -5.44 4.34
N SER A 153 -19.10 -4.27 3.93
CA SER A 153 -20.33 -4.15 3.11
C SER A 153 -20.12 -4.61 1.67
N PHE A 154 -18.95 -4.35 1.10
CA PHE A 154 -18.56 -4.87 -0.21
C PHE A 154 -18.38 -6.41 -0.19
N GLY A 155 -17.97 -6.98 0.93
CA GLY A 155 -17.75 -8.42 1.09
C GLY A 155 -16.39 -8.88 0.59
N VAL A 156 -15.33 -8.11 0.90
CA VAL A 156 -13.93 -8.48 0.72
C VAL A 156 -13.23 -8.57 2.08
N PRO A 157 -12.41 -9.61 2.36
CA PRO A 157 -11.73 -9.70 3.65
C PRO A 157 -10.54 -8.73 3.71
N THR A 158 -10.39 -8.01 4.84
CA THR A 158 -9.19 -7.25 5.17
C THR A 158 -8.28 -8.14 6.01
N VAL A 159 -7.21 -8.65 5.40
CA VAL A 159 -6.47 -9.83 5.90
C VAL A 159 -5.17 -9.50 6.62
N GLY A 160 -4.77 -8.24 6.64
CA GLY A 160 -3.51 -7.79 7.25
C GLY A 160 -3.22 -6.33 6.95
N GLY A 161 -1.97 -5.96 7.16
CA GLY A 161 -1.48 -4.61 6.98
C GLY A 161 -0.47 -4.22 8.06
N GLU A 162 -0.19 -2.92 8.17
CA GLU A 162 0.71 -2.39 9.17
C GLU A 162 0.21 -1.05 9.72
N VAL A 163 0.55 -0.73 10.96
CA VAL A 163 0.18 0.54 11.58
C VAL A 163 1.34 1.08 12.39
N TYR A 164 1.76 2.31 12.08
CA TYR A 164 2.81 3.02 12.80
C TYR A 164 2.31 4.33 13.41
N PHE A 165 2.99 4.75 14.46
CA PHE A 165 2.70 5.99 15.16
C PHE A 165 3.94 6.87 15.25
N ASP A 166 3.82 8.10 14.72
CA ASP A 166 4.90 9.08 14.74
C ASP A 166 4.34 10.50 14.77
N ALA A 167 5.03 11.40 15.48
CA ALA A 167 4.61 12.80 15.60
C ALA A 167 4.48 13.50 14.24
N GLY A 168 5.27 13.10 13.26
CA GLY A 168 5.22 13.65 11.91
C GLY A 168 3.90 13.40 11.16
N TYR A 169 3.08 12.46 11.61
CA TYR A 169 1.77 12.17 11.01
C TYR A 169 0.58 12.77 11.76
N ALA A 170 0.80 13.56 12.82
CA ALA A 170 -0.28 14.12 13.65
C ALA A 170 -1.28 15.00 12.88
N GLN A 171 -0.80 15.67 11.84
CA GLN A 171 -1.62 16.54 10.98
C GLN A 171 -1.61 16.10 9.50
N ASN A 172 -1.10 14.90 9.25
CA ASN A 172 -0.98 14.33 7.92
C ASN A 172 -0.93 12.79 8.02
N PRO A 173 -2.06 12.15 8.39
CA PRO A 173 -2.12 10.70 8.46
C PRO A 173 -1.94 10.10 7.07
N LEU A 174 -1.33 8.92 7.00
CA LEU A 174 -1.26 8.17 5.75
C LEU A 174 -2.25 7.02 5.79
N VAL A 175 -3.02 6.90 4.73
CA VAL A 175 -3.96 5.81 4.49
C VAL A 175 -3.63 5.23 3.12
N ASN A 176 -2.94 4.10 3.12
CA ASN A 176 -2.58 3.40 1.89
C ASN A 176 -3.31 2.06 1.88
N VAL A 177 -4.06 1.79 0.83
CA VAL A 177 -4.88 0.59 0.70
C VAL A 177 -4.37 -0.27 -0.43
N PHE A 178 -4.10 -1.53 -0.14
CA PHE A 178 -3.69 -2.57 -1.08
C PHE A 178 -4.86 -3.50 -1.35
N CYS A 179 -5.02 -3.90 -2.61
CA CYS A 179 -5.97 -4.93 -2.99
C CYS A 179 -5.33 -5.99 -3.88
N LEU A 180 -5.73 -7.25 -3.64
CA LEU A 180 -5.35 -8.42 -4.41
C LEU A 180 -6.60 -9.07 -5.00
N GLY A 181 -6.60 -9.29 -6.31
CA GLY A 181 -7.64 -10.00 -7.04
C GLY A 181 -7.14 -11.24 -7.76
N LEU A 182 -8.05 -12.12 -8.11
CA LEU A 182 -7.79 -13.34 -8.85
C LEU A 182 -8.59 -13.35 -10.16
N VAL A 183 -7.94 -13.75 -11.27
CA VAL A 183 -8.55 -13.82 -12.60
C VAL A 183 -8.01 -15.01 -13.39
N GLN A 184 -8.82 -15.54 -14.32
CA GLN A 184 -8.33 -16.45 -15.37
C GLN A 184 -7.57 -15.64 -16.42
N LYS A 185 -6.43 -16.15 -16.92
CA LYS A 185 -5.56 -15.39 -17.82
C LYS A 185 -6.24 -14.98 -19.13
N ASP A 186 -7.19 -15.74 -19.61
CA ASP A 186 -7.98 -15.47 -20.81
C ASP A 186 -9.15 -14.51 -20.58
N LYS A 187 -9.40 -14.11 -19.30
CA LYS A 187 -10.45 -13.16 -18.89
C LYS A 187 -9.92 -11.80 -18.40
N ILE A 188 -8.66 -11.49 -18.69
CA ILE A 188 -8.09 -10.18 -18.33
C ILE A 188 -8.65 -9.11 -19.27
N PHE A 189 -9.15 -8.01 -18.68
CA PHE A 189 -9.65 -6.85 -19.41
C PHE A 189 -8.72 -5.65 -19.32
N TYR A 190 -8.86 -4.74 -20.28
CA TYR A 190 -8.02 -3.55 -20.42
C TYR A 190 -8.86 -2.30 -20.73
N ALA A 191 -8.31 -1.13 -20.44
CA ALA A 191 -8.91 0.15 -20.76
C ALA A 191 -8.72 0.48 -22.26
N LYS A 192 -9.71 0.09 -23.10
CA LYS A 192 -9.66 0.21 -24.56
C LYS A 192 -10.92 0.85 -25.12
N THR A 193 -10.75 1.56 -26.26
CA THR A 193 -11.84 2.11 -27.08
C THR A 193 -11.75 1.61 -28.53
N GLU A 194 -11.32 0.37 -28.74
CA GLU A 194 -11.19 -0.22 -30.08
C GLU A 194 -12.55 -0.31 -30.79
N GLY A 195 -12.58 0.00 -32.10
CA GLY A 195 -13.77 -0.05 -32.95
C GLY A 195 -14.53 1.28 -33.03
N VAL A 196 -14.23 2.03 -34.11
CA VAL A 196 -14.98 3.25 -34.43
C VAL A 196 -16.45 2.92 -34.61
N GLY A 197 -17.35 3.72 -33.98
CA GLY A 197 -18.78 3.50 -33.94
C GLY A 197 -19.25 2.68 -32.73
N ASN A 198 -18.35 2.09 -31.93
CA ASN A 198 -18.73 1.42 -30.69
C ASN A 198 -19.34 2.41 -29.70
N ALA A 199 -20.35 1.93 -28.95
CA ALA A 199 -21.05 2.73 -27.97
C ALA A 199 -20.20 2.94 -26.72
N VAL A 200 -20.20 4.14 -26.18
CA VAL A 200 -19.62 4.50 -24.89
C VAL A 200 -20.72 4.53 -23.85
N LEU A 201 -20.66 3.65 -22.88
CA LEU A 201 -21.67 3.52 -21.82
C LEU A 201 -21.11 4.05 -20.49
N TYR A 202 -21.92 4.87 -19.85
CA TYR A 202 -21.77 5.22 -18.45
C TYR A 202 -22.54 4.20 -17.62
N VAL A 203 -21.89 3.57 -16.62
CA VAL A 203 -22.52 2.56 -15.78
C VAL A 203 -22.26 2.80 -14.30
N GLY A 204 -23.24 2.43 -13.45
CA GLY A 204 -23.13 2.51 -12.00
C GLY A 204 -23.91 3.65 -11.35
N ALA A 205 -23.32 4.33 -10.38
CA ALA A 205 -23.96 5.40 -9.62
C ALA A 205 -24.14 6.68 -10.44
N LYS A 206 -25.09 7.54 -10.04
CA LYS A 206 -25.30 8.85 -10.67
C LYS A 206 -24.21 9.85 -10.30
N THR A 207 -23.85 10.72 -11.23
CA THR A 207 -22.90 11.82 -11.02
C THR A 207 -23.49 12.89 -10.10
N GLY A 208 -22.75 13.26 -9.07
CA GLY A 208 -23.04 14.37 -8.17
C GLY A 208 -21.92 15.41 -8.15
N ARG A 209 -22.02 16.42 -7.28
CA ARG A 209 -21.01 17.49 -7.11
C ARG A 209 -19.86 17.13 -6.16
N ASP A 210 -19.77 15.89 -5.74
CA ASP A 210 -18.70 15.40 -4.85
C ASP A 210 -17.39 15.18 -5.60
N GLY A 211 -16.28 15.44 -4.93
CA GLY A 211 -14.93 15.19 -5.42
C GLY A 211 -14.42 16.17 -6.49
N ILE A 212 -15.17 17.22 -6.86
CA ILE A 212 -14.71 18.20 -7.83
C ILE A 212 -13.41 18.84 -7.32
N HIS A 213 -12.35 18.78 -8.14
CA HIS A 213 -10.97 19.14 -7.77
C HIS A 213 -10.30 18.23 -6.71
N GLY A 214 -10.77 17.03 -6.48
CA GLY A 214 -10.13 16.06 -5.56
C GLY A 214 -8.68 15.79 -5.92
N ALA A 215 -8.40 15.47 -7.18
CA ALA A 215 -7.04 15.25 -7.68
C ALA A 215 -6.14 16.51 -7.57
N THR A 216 -6.70 17.70 -7.76
CA THR A 216 -5.98 18.97 -7.58
C THR A 216 -5.70 19.23 -6.10
N MET A 217 -6.65 18.91 -5.21
CA MET A 217 -6.49 18.99 -3.76
C MET A 217 -5.38 18.04 -3.27
N ALA A 218 -5.32 16.82 -3.80
CA ALA A 218 -4.27 15.84 -3.50
C ALA A 218 -2.86 16.29 -3.97
N SER A 219 -2.76 17.36 -4.75
CA SER A 219 -1.53 17.98 -5.24
C SER A 219 -1.24 19.35 -4.57
N ALA A 220 -1.77 19.59 -3.36
CA ALA A 220 -1.57 20.83 -2.61
C ALA A 220 -1.22 20.54 -1.15
N GLU A 221 -0.43 21.43 -0.52
CA GLU A 221 -0.09 21.32 0.91
C GLU A 221 -1.29 21.61 1.82
N PHE A 222 -1.28 21.02 3.02
CA PHE A 222 -2.26 21.33 4.07
C PHE A 222 -1.98 22.69 4.72
N GLY A 223 -3.05 23.47 4.94
CA GLY A 223 -3.03 24.75 5.60
C GLY A 223 -4.27 24.96 6.48
N LYS A 224 -4.37 26.10 7.15
CA LYS A 224 -5.51 26.46 8.03
C LYS A 224 -6.86 26.46 7.33
N GLU A 225 -6.87 26.61 6.00
CA GLU A 225 -8.09 26.60 5.18
C GLU A 225 -8.51 25.22 4.67
N THR A 226 -7.79 24.16 5.07
CA THR A 226 -8.03 22.80 4.56
C THR A 226 -9.40 22.25 4.97
N GLU A 227 -9.92 22.66 6.13
CA GLU A 227 -11.26 22.26 6.60
C GLU A 227 -12.40 22.79 5.69
N HIS A 228 -12.18 23.90 4.98
CA HIS A 228 -13.17 24.42 4.01
C HIS A 228 -13.26 23.60 2.73
N LYS A 229 -12.32 22.67 2.50
CA LYS A 229 -12.28 21.77 1.32
C LYS A 229 -13.11 20.48 1.52
N ARG A 230 -13.91 20.41 2.58
CA ARG A 230 -14.77 19.26 2.90
C ARG A 230 -15.67 18.81 1.73
N PRO A 231 -16.29 19.72 0.94
CA PRO A 231 -17.07 19.34 -0.23
C PRO A 231 -16.29 18.64 -1.35
N ASN A 232 -14.94 18.73 -1.33
CA ASN A 232 -14.07 18.07 -2.31
C ASN A 232 -13.77 16.60 -1.95
N VAL A 233 -14.23 16.11 -0.80
CA VAL A 233 -14.09 14.71 -0.41
C VAL A 233 -15.22 13.90 -1.02
N GLN A 234 -14.84 12.77 -1.62
CA GLN A 234 -15.78 11.82 -2.20
C GLN A 234 -16.58 11.11 -1.09
N VAL A 235 -17.81 10.67 -1.43
CA VAL A 235 -18.65 9.84 -0.56
C VAL A 235 -18.84 8.49 -1.22
N GLY A 236 -18.51 7.41 -0.51
CA GLY A 236 -18.60 6.04 -1.01
C GLY A 236 -19.88 5.32 -0.61
N ASP A 237 -20.41 4.49 -1.51
CA ASP A 237 -21.52 3.56 -1.31
C ASP A 237 -21.06 2.12 -1.55
N PRO A 238 -20.54 1.41 -0.53
CA PRO A 238 -19.98 0.06 -0.70
C PRO A 238 -21.01 -0.98 -1.15
N PHE A 239 -22.29 -0.78 -0.82
CA PHE A 239 -23.34 -1.67 -1.31
C PHE A 239 -23.52 -1.53 -2.81
N LYS A 240 -23.56 -0.31 -3.31
CA LYS A 240 -23.67 -0.04 -4.75
C LYS A 240 -22.42 -0.52 -5.50
N GLU A 241 -21.23 -0.37 -4.91
CA GLU A 241 -20.00 -0.89 -5.53
C GLU A 241 -19.99 -2.41 -5.58
N LYS A 242 -20.57 -3.09 -4.58
CA LYS A 242 -20.76 -4.54 -4.65
C LYS A 242 -21.62 -4.97 -5.82
N LEU A 243 -22.75 -4.29 -6.05
CA LEU A 243 -23.59 -4.54 -7.21
C LEU A 243 -22.84 -4.26 -8.52
N LEU A 244 -22.09 -3.17 -8.55
CA LEU A 244 -21.27 -2.77 -9.69
C LEU A 244 -20.21 -3.81 -10.03
N LEU A 245 -19.52 -4.37 -9.04
CA LEU A 245 -18.58 -5.48 -9.23
C LEU A 245 -19.24 -6.66 -9.94
N GLU A 246 -20.39 -7.12 -9.44
CA GLU A 246 -21.04 -8.29 -10.00
C GLU A 246 -21.53 -8.03 -11.43
N ALA A 247 -22.14 -6.84 -11.67
CA ALA A 247 -22.57 -6.42 -13.00
C ALA A 247 -21.39 -6.33 -13.99
N CYS A 248 -20.26 -5.74 -13.56
CA CYS A 248 -19.06 -5.61 -14.39
C CYS A 248 -18.46 -6.96 -14.75
N LEU A 249 -18.29 -7.87 -13.79
CA LEU A 249 -17.75 -9.20 -14.05
C LEU A 249 -18.66 -10.03 -14.96
N GLU A 250 -19.98 -9.87 -14.85
CA GLU A 250 -20.95 -10.52 -15.75
C GLU A 250 -20.87 -9.90 -17.17
N ALA A 251 -20.74 -8.57 -17.28
CA ALA A 251 -20.58 -7.87 -18.56
C ALA A 251 -19.24 -8.15 -19.26
N MET A 252 -18.23 -8.61 -18.53
CA MET A 252 -16.91 -9.01 -19.07
C MET A 252 -16.93 -10.41 -19.70
N GLU A 253 -18.06 -11.09 -19.76
CA GLU A 253 -18.13 -12.33 -20.52
C GLU A 253 -17.77 -12.12 -22.00
N PRO A 254 -17.17 -13.11 -22.70
CA PRO A 254 -16.57 -12.90 -24.01
C PRO A 254 -17.51 -12.25 -25.04
N GLY A 255 -17.07 -11.13 -25.59
CA GLY A 255 -17.72 -10.43 -26.69
C GLY A 255 -18.83 -9.44 -26.30
N LEU A 256 -19.17 -9.25 -25.02
CA LEU A 256 -20.16 -8.26 -24.61
C LEU A 256 -19.61 -6.84 -24.60
N ILE A 257 -18.44 -6.62 -23.99
CA ILE A 257 -17.75 -5.33 -23.98
C ILE A 257 -16.37 -5.44 -24.62
N VAL A 258 -15.84 -4.31 -25.07
CA VAL A 258 -14.53 -4.17 -25.70
C VAL A 258 -13.49 -3.68 -24.68
N GLY A 259 -13.87 -2.76 -23.80
CA GLY A 259 -13.01 -2.20 -22.79
C GLY A 259 -13.79 -1.56 -21.66
N ILE A 260 -13.10 -1.34 -20.55
CA ILE A 260 -13.66 -0.78 -19.32
C ILE A 260 -12.58 -0.01 -18.58
N GLN A 261 -12.98 1.07 -17.92
CA GLN A 261 -12.17 1.81 -16.96
C GLN A 261 -13.03 2.40 -15.87
N ASP A 262 -12.49 2.50 -14.65
CA ASP A 262 -13.16 3.18 -13.56
C ASP A 262 -13.16 4.71 -13.75
N MET A 263 -14.08 5.38 -13.09
CA MET A 263 -14.12 6.83 -12.97
C MET A 263 -13.59 7.22 -11.58
N GLY A 264 -12.29 6.99 -11.36
CA GLY A 264 -11.58 7.37 -10.14
C GLY A 264 -11.24 8.85 -10.09
N ALA A 265 -9.96 9.17 -9.90
CA ALA A 265 -9.48 10.55 -9.97
C ALA A 265 -9.82 11.20 -11.31
N ALA A 266 -10.28 12.46 -11.28
CA ALA A 266 -10.77 13.20 -12.45
C ALA A 266 -12.02 12.59 -13.16
N GLY A 267 -12.63 11.56 -12.62
CA GLY A 267 -13.93 11.04 -13.03
C GLY A 267 -14.09 10.74 -14.52
N LEU A 268 -15.12 11.30 -15.17
CA LEU A 268 -15.42 11.10 -16.59
C LEU A 268 -14.30 11.63 -17.51
N THR A 269 -13.60 12.68 -17.08
CA THR A 269 -12.43 13.22 -17.81
C THR A 269 -11.34 12.19 -17.98
N CYS A 270 -10.94 11.52 -16.89
CA CYS A 270 -9.87 10.52 -16.88
C CYS A 270 -10.27 9.32 -17.75
N SER A 271 -11.40 8.68 -17.47
CA SER A 271 -11.83 7.47 -18.16
C SER A 271 -11.98 7.66 -19.66
N THR A 272 -12.59 8.78 -20.13
CA THR A 272 -12.75 9.06 -21.57
C THR A 272 -11.41 9.34 -22.26
N SER A 273 -10.55 10.16 -21.66
CA SER A 273 -9.30 10.56 -22.29
C SER A 273 -8.26 9.46 -22.29
N GLU A 274 -8.09 8.72 -21.19
CA GLU A 274 -7.08 7.65 -21.10
C GLU A 274 -7.40 6.45 -21.97
N MET A 275 -8.67 5.98 -21.98
CA MET A 275 -9.08 4.89 -22.84
C MET A 275 -8.88 5.24 -24.34
N ALA A 276 -9.23 6.47 -24.73
CA ALA A 276 -9.04 6.97 -26.08
C ALA A 276 -7.55 7.08 -26.45
N ALA A 277 -6.70 7.60 -25.54
CA ALA A 277 -5.27 7.72 -25.74
C ALA A 277 -4.59 6.36 -25.95
N LYS A 278 -4.95 5.35 -25.14
CA LYS A 278 -4.41 3.99 -25.26
C LYS A 278 -4.74 3.33 -26.59
N SER A 279 -5.90 3.62 -27.16
CA SER A 279 -6.37 3.03 -28.42
C SER A 279 -6.06 3.89 -29.66
N GLY A 280 -5.56 5.11 -29.48
CA GLY A 280 -5.33 6.04 -30.59
C GLY A 280 -6.62 6.52 -31.27
N THR A 281 -7.76 6.47 -30.58
CA THR A 281 -9.09 6.88 -31.07
C THR A 281 -9.54 8.21 -30.45
N GLY A 282 -10.69 8.71 -30.87
CA GLY A 282 -11.41 9.77 -30.17
C GLY A 282 -12.71 9.26 -29.55
N ILE A 283 -13.32 10.08 -28.73
CA ILE A 283 -14.63 9.84 -28.11
C ILE A 283 -15.51 11.09 -28.32
N GLU A 284 -16.74 10.89 -28.73
CA GLU A 284 -17.82 11.88 -28.63
C GLU A 284 -18.73 11.53 -27.45
N VAL A 285 -19.03 12.52 -26.60
CA VAL A 285 -19.92 12.38 -25.42
C VAL A 285 -20.99 13.46 -25.46
N ASP A 286 -22.20 13.10 -25.07
CA ASP A 286 -23.32 14.00 -24.82
C ASP A 286 -23.63 14.02 -23.32
N LEU A 287 -23.37 15.15 -22.65
CA LEU A 287 -23.52 15.27 -21.20
C LEU A 287 -25.00 15.32 -20.76
N ASP A 288 -25.91 15.63 -21.67
CA ASP A 288 -27.36 15.59 -21.38
C ASP A 288 -27.84 14.17 -21.07
N LEU A 289 -27.09 13.15 -21.55
CA LEU A 289 -27.38 11.74 -21.33
C LEU A 289 -26.71 11.17 -20.05
N VAL A 290 -25.77 11.88 -19.44
CA VAL A 290 -25.09 11.43 -18.23
C VAL A 290 -26.06 11.43 -17.04
N PRO A 291 -26.26 10.30 -16.34
CA PRO A 291 -27.11 10.25 -15.17
C PRO A 291 -26.61 11.19 -14.07
N GLN A 292 -27.45 12.13 -13.64
CA GLN A 292 -27.12 13.11 -12.62
C GLN A 292 -27.94 12.88 -11.36
N ARG A 293 -27.30 13.04 -10.20
CA ARG A 293 -27.95 12.98 -8.88
C ARG A 293 -28.63 14.29 -8.54
N GLU A 294 -28.12 15.38 -9.08
CA GLU A 294 -28.58 16.74 -8.81
C GLU A 294 -28.94 17.46 -10.11
N ALA A 295 -29.99 18.27 -10.07
CA ALA A 295 -30.41 19.08 -11.23
C ALA A 295 -29.48 20.29 -11.45
N GLY A 296 -29.32 20.71 -12.70
CA GLY A 296 -28.62 21.92 -13.07
C GLY A 296 -27.09 21.84 -12.91
N MET A 297 -26.52 20.66 -13.05
CA MET A 297 -25.08 20.52 -13.13
C MET A 297 -24.53 21.09 -14.44
N THR A 298 -23.42 21.79 -14.35
CA THR A 298 -22.69 22.36 -15.49
C THR A 298 -21.77 21.34 -16.15
N PRO A 299 -21.35 21.55 -17.41
CA PRO A 299 -20.32 20.70 -18.05
C PRO A 299 -19.05 20.53 -17.22
N TYR A 300 -18.63 21.60 -16.55
CA TYR A 300 -17.48 21.60 -15.66
C TYR A 300 -17.67 20.63 -14.49
N GLU A 301 -18.81 20.69 -13.81
CA GLU A 301 -19.13 19.83 -12.68
C GLU A 301 -19.30 18.38 -13.10
N ILE A 302 -19.92 18.08 -14.25
CA ILE A 302 -20.15 16.71 -14.73
C ILE A 302 -18.81 16.04 -15.10
N MET A 303 -17.94 16.76 -15.85
CA MET A 303 -16.66 16.21 -16.31
C MET A 303 -15.67 15.99 -15.19
N LEU A 304 -15.66 16.85 -14.16
CA LEU A 304 -14.67 16.87 -13.09
C LEU A 304 -15.16 16.24 -11.78
N SER A 305 -16.42 15.79 -11.72
CA SER A 305 -16.94 15.05 -10.58
C SER A 305 -16.18 13.74 -10.38
N GLU A 306 -15.81 13.47 -9.14
CA GLU A 306 -15.18 12.21 -8.72
C GLU A 306 -16.15 11.35 -7.89
N SER A 307 -17.48 11.46 -8.15
CA SER A 307 -18.46 10.55 -7.55
C SER A 307 -18.04 9.11 -7.75
N GLN A 308 -18.11 8.34 -6.69
CA GLN A 308 -17.63 6.96 -6.64
C GLN A 308 -18.60 5.99 -7.35
N GLU A 309 -18.24 4.73 -7.44
CA GLU A 309 -19.05 3.63 -7.96
C GLU A 309 -19.53 3.82 -9.40
N ARG A 310 -18.65 4.40 -10.25
CA ARG A 310 -18.92 4.65 -11.68
C ARG A 310 -17.86 4.04 -12.56
N MET A 311 -18.27 3.50 -13.69
CA MET A 311 -17.37 2.94 -14.71
C MET A 311 -17.74 3.46 -16.09
N LEU A 312 -16.74 3.54 -16.97
CA LEU A 312 -16.92 3.75 -18.40
C LEU A 312 -16.69 2.43 -19.14
N MET A 313 -17.66 2.04 -19.95
CA MET A 313 -17.56 0.82 -20.78
C MET A 313 -17.65 1.17 -22.25
N VAL A 314 -17.01 0.36 -23.09
CA VAL A 314 -17.15 0.41 -24.54
C VAL A 314 -17.71 -0.93 -25.01
N ALA A 315 -18.83 -0.88 -25.75
CA ALA A 315 -19.50 -2.05 -26.28
C ALA A 315 -19.83 -1.88 -27.78
N ARG A 316 -19.91 -2.99 -28.51
CA ARG A 316 -20.42 -2.96 -29.88
C ARG A 316 -21.89 -2.56 -29.87
N PRO A 317 -22.39 -1.81 -30.87
CA PRO A 317 -23.78 -1.35 -30.90
C PRO A 317 -24.80 -2.48 -30.74
N GLU A 318 -24.57 -3.63 -31.35
CA GLU A 318 -25.44 -4.80 -31.28
C GLU A 318 -25.44 -5.50 -29.89
N ARG A 319 -24.49 -5.17 -29.00
CA ARG A 319 -24.38 -5.75 -27.66
C ARG A 319 -24.87 -4.82 -26.55
N VAL A 320 -25.21 -3.58 -26.89
CA VAL A 320 -25.63 -2.56 -25.91
C VAL A 320 -26.82 -3.05 -25.08
N ALA A 321 -27.84 -3.60 -25.71
CA ALA A 321 -29.03 -4.07 -25.03
C ALA A 321 -28.72 -5.21 -24.02
N ASP A 322 -27.78 -6.09 -24.36
CA ASP A 322 -27.35 -7.17 -23.46
C ASP A 322 -26.65 -6.61 -22.21
N VAL A 323 -25.74 -5.63 -22.40
CA VAL A 323 -25.06 -4.93 -21.30
C VAL A 323 -26.09 -4.22 -20.41
N GLN A 324 -27.01 -3.49 -21.01
CA GLN A 324 -28.06 -2.78 -20.25
C GLN A 324 -28.95 -3.76 -19.45
N ALA A 325 -29.28 -4.93 -19.99
CA ALA A 325 -30.03 -5.94 -19.29
C ALA A 325 -29.30 -6.51 -18.07
N ILE A 326 -27.95 -6.66 -18.16
CA ILE A 326 -27.12 -7.07 -17.02
C ILE A 326 -27.19 -6.03 -15.92
N PHE A 327 -26.95 -4.75 -16.23
CA PHE A 327 -26.95 -3.68 -15.22
C PHE A 327 -28.35 -3.48 -14.62
N ALA A 328 -29.42 -3.58 -15.40
CA ALA A 328 -30.80 -3.53 -14.90
C ALA A 328 -31.11 -4.66 -13.91
N LYS A 329 -30.58 -5.88 -14.13
CA LYS A 329 -30.69 -7.01 -13.18
C LYS A 329 -30.10 -6.65 -11.81
N TRP A 330 -29.05 -5.83 -11.77
CA TRP A 330 -28.36 -5.40 -10.57
C TRP A 330 -28.83 -4.04 -10.03
N ASP A 331 -29.94 -3.50 -10.56
CA ASP A 331 -30.50 -2.18 -10.18
C ASP A 331 -29.50 -1.02 -10.33
N LEU A 332 -28.75 -1.06 -11.45
CA LEU A 332 -27.75 -0.06 -11.80
C LEU A 332 -28.06 0.61 -13.13
N ASP A 333 -27.68 1.88 -13.26
CA ASP A 333 -27.77 2.60 -14.53
C ASP A 333 -26.72 2.05 -15.54
N ALA A 334 -27.10 1.94 -16.82
CA ALA A 334 -26.23 1.69 -17.97
C ALA A 334 -26.74 2.51 -19.15
N VAL A 335 -26.14 3.66 -19.36
CA VAL A 335 -26.61 4.66 -20.32
C VAL A 335 -25.58 4.87 -21.42
N VAL A 336 -26.00 4.76 -22.68
CA VAL A 336 -25.14 5.18 -23.80
C VAL A 336 -25.04 6.69 -23.77
N ILE A 337 -23.85 7.20 -23.49
CA ILE A 337 -23.56 8.64 -23.41
C ILE A 337 -22.78 9.15 -24.62
N GLY A 338 -22.36 8.26 -25.52
CA GLY A 338 -21.52 8.65 -26.64
C GLY A 338 -21.08 7.48 -27.50
N LYS A 339 -20.06 7.71 -28.30
CA LYS A 339 -19.48 6.73 -29.22
C LYS A 339 -17.99 6.96 -29.43
N VAL A 340 -17.31 5.92 -29.84
CA VAL A 340 -15.92 5.96 -30.29
C VAL A 340 -15.86 6.54 -31.70
N VAL A 341 -14.94 7.48 -31.94
CA VAL A 341 -14.73 8.17 -33.23
C VAL A 341 -13.28 8.15 -33.65
N GLU A 342 -13.03 8.45 -34.91
CA GLU A 342 -11.67 8.68 -35.42
C GLU A 342 -11.12 10.04 -34.98
N GLY A 343 -9.82 10.26 -35.15
CA GLY A 343 -9.17 11.59 -35.10
C GLY A 343 -8.59 11.99 -33.76
N GLY A 344 -8.57 11.10 -32.75
CA GLY A 344 -7.82 11.33 -31.50
C GLY A 344 -8.26 12.56 -30.70
N ARG A 345 -9.55 12.86 -30.71
CA ARG A 345 -10.12 14.02 -29.99
C ARG A 345 -11.19 13.60 -29.01
N LEU A 346 -11.24 14.26 -27.88
CA LEU A 346 -12.37 14.25 -26.94
C LEU A 346 -13.30 15.39 -27.32
N LYS A 347 -14.50 15.06 -27.82
CA LYS A 347 -15.56 15.99 -28.15
C LYS A 347 -16.74 15.81 -27.24
N VAL A 348 -17.17 16.88 -26.60
CA VAL A 348 -18.26 16.83 -25.64
C VAL A 348 -19.32 17.88 -25.99
N ARG A 349 -20.58 17.44 -26.00
CA ARG A 349 -21.74 18.29 -26.20
C ARG A 349 -22.58 18.45 -24.94
N PHE A 350 -23.21 19.59 -24.82
CA PHE A 350 -24.16 19.89 -23.75
C PHE A 350 -25.21 20.87 -24.27
N HIS A 351 -26.51 20.53 -24.15
CA HIS A 351 -27.63 21.27 -24.70
C HIS A 351 -27.51 21.60 -26.21
N GLY A 352 -26.89 20.67 -26.94
CA GLY A 352 -26.64 20.78 -28.36
C GLY A 352 -25.39 21.54 -28.77
N ASP A 353 -24.76 22.28 -27.86
CA ASP A 353 -23.52 23.01 -28.09
C ASP A 353 -22.28 22.11 -27.85
N GLU A 354 -21.23 22.28 -28.68
CA GLU A 354 -19.93 21.67 -28.42
C GLU A 354 -19.20 22.48 -27.35
N VAL A 355 -19.06 21.90 -26.15
CA VAL A 355 -18.46 22.56 -24.99
C VAL A 355 -17.00 22.15 -24.76
N ILE A 356 -16.54 21.05 -25.35
CA ILE A 356 -15.14 20.57 -25.31
C ILE A 356 -14.78 20.03 -26.68
N ASP A 357 -13.61 20.44 -27.18
CA ASP A 357 -12.95 19.84 -28.34
C ASP A 357 -11.44 19.88 -28.14
N LEU A 358 -10.90 18.79 -27.56
CA LEU A 358 -9.49 18.69 -27.15
C LEU A 358 -8.78 17.50 -27.80
N PRO A 359 -7.52 17.65 -28.21
CA PRO A 359 -6.70 16.52 -28.61
C PRO A 359 -6.43 15.62 -27.38
N VAL A 360 -6.77 14.35 -27.46
CA VAL A 360 -6.59 13.38 -26.37
C VAL A 360 -5.12 13.28 -25.94
N ASP A 361 -4.20 13.29 -26.89
CA ASP A 361 -2.76 13.28 -26.60
C ASP A 361 -2.30 14.49 -25.77
N ALA A 362 -2.89 15.67 -25.99
CA ALA A 362 -2.57 16.85 -25.21
C ALA A 362 -2.99 16.67 -23.73
N ILE A 363 -4.12 16.00 -23.50
CA ILE A 363 -4.62 15.75 -22.15
C ILE A 363 -3.75 14.74 -21.39
N VAL A 364 -3.39 13.60 -22.03
CA VAL A 364 -2.81 12.43 -21.37
C VAL A 364 -1.29 12.36 -21.55
N ASN A 365 -0.81 12.36 -22.80
CA ASN A 365 0.58 12.00 -23.08
C ASN A 365 1.56 13.19 -23.05
N LEU A 366 1.07 14.39 -23.30
CA LEU A 366 1.89 15.61 -23.42
C LEU A 366 1.91 16.46 -22.13
N CYS A 367 1.43 15.93 -21.03
CA CYS A 367 1.62 16.52 -19.71
C CYS A 367 3.12 16.74 -19.44
N PRO A 368 3.55 17.93 -18.99
CA PRO A 368 4.97 18.22 -18.71
C PRO A 368 5.59 17.22 -17.74
N ALA A 369 6.84 16.87 -17.95
CA ALA A 369 7.63 16.09 -17.01
C ALA A 369 8.80 16.96 -16.52
N TYR A 370 8.81 17.24 -15.23
CA TYR A 370 9.82 18.11 -14.62
C TYR A 370 11.00 17.31 -14.08
N LYS A 371 12.19 17.78 -14.39
CA LYS A 371 13.39 17.38 -13.65
C LYS A 371 13.55 18.41 -12.51
N ARG A 372 12.96 18.13 -11.36
CA ARG A 372 13.05 18.99 -10.19
C ARG A 372 14.49 19.08 -9.68
N PRO A 373 14.92 20.22 -9.14
CA PRO A 373 16.18 20.30 -8.40
C PRO A 373 16.18 19.28 -7.25
N SER A 374 17.34 18.65 -7.02
CA SER A 374 17.48 17.68 -5.93
C SER A 374 18.78 17.89 -5.18
N VAL A 375 18.77 17.66 -3.87
CA VAL A 375 19.94 17.66 -3.00
C VAL A 375 20.14 16.24 -2.50
N LYS A 376 21.29 15.65 -2.83
CA LYS A 376 21.59 14.29 -2.40
C LYS A 376 21.57 14.19 -0.87
N PRO A 377 20.71 13.35 -0.28
CA PRO A 377 20.65 13.17 1.15
C PRO A 377 21.97 12.58 1.66
N LYS A 378 22.36 13.01 2.85
CA LYS A 378 23.48 12.41 3.57
C LYS A 378 22.92 11.47 4.61
N PRO A 379 23.31 10.19 4.59
CA PRO A 379 22.91 9.27 5.65
C PRO A 379 23.26 9.84 7.02
N ALA A 380 22.40 9.61 8.00
CA ALA A 380 22.67 10.03 9.36
C ALA A 380 23.98 9.36 9.83
N LYS A 381 24.93 10.18 10.20
CA LYS A 381 26.18 9.66 10.76
C LYS A 381 25.87 9.05 12.13
N ALA A 382 26.62 8.02 12.51
CA ALA A 382 26.71 7.64 13.92
C ALA A 382 26.89 8.93 14.71
N ALA A 383 25.95 9.23 15.61
CA ALA A 383 25.88 10.53 16.28
C ALA A 383 27.29 10.96 16.70
N GLY A 384 27.83 11.97 16.00
CA GLY A 384 29.13 12.50 16.34
C GLY A 384 29.02 12.98 17.77
N LYS A 385 29.59 12.24 18.73
CA LYS A 385 29.65 12.57 20.16
C LYS A 385 28.29 13.00 20.80
N GLY A 386 27.14 12.52 20.32
CA GLY A 386 25.95 12.46 21.15
C GLY A 386 26.28 11.63 22.39
N ALA A 387 25.75 11.99 23.56
CA ALA A 387 25.99 11.21 24.77
C ALA A 387 25.75 9.72 24.50
N PRO A 388 26.67 8.82 24.86
CA PRO A 388 26.47 7.40 24.63
C PRO A 388 25.11 7.00 25.22
N VAL A 389 24.36 6.19 24.50
CA VAL A 389 23.10 5.64 25.02
C VAL A 389 23.44 4.80 26.24
N SER A 390 22.97 5.20 27.43
CA SER A 390 23.15 4.41 28.64
C SER A 390 22.37 3.11 28.55
N LEU A 391 22.93 2.05 29.13
CA LEU A 391 22.13 0.83 29.31
C LEU A 391 20.97 1.10 30.28
N PRO A 392 19.81 0.46 30.08
CA PRO A 392 18.73 0.59 31.01
C PRO A 392 19.10 -0.04 32.38
N ASP A 393 18.71 0.60 33.47
CA ASP A 393 18.93 0.07 34.82
C ASP A 393 18.24 -1.30 35.03
N ASN A 394 17.15 -1.53 34.32
CA ASN A 394 16.38 -2.77 34.36
C ASN A 394 15.88 -3.13 32.96
N PHE A 395 16.43 -4.17 32.37
CA PHE A 395 16.08 -4.65 31.03
C PHE A 395 14.65 -5.18 30.93
N SER A 396 14.13 -5.84 32.00
CA SER A 396 12.74 -6.32 32.01
C SER A 396 11.75 -5.16 31.94
N LYS A 397 12.00 -4.04 32.66
CA LYS A 397 11.17 -2.84 32.56
C LYS A 397 11.26 -2.16 31.20
N ALA A 398 12.46 -2.06 30.63
CA ALA A 398 12.67 -1.51 29.28
C ALA A 398 11.95 -2.36 28.24
N PHE A 399 12.02 -3.67 28.33
CA PHE A 399 11.32 -4.61 27.48
C PHE A 399 9.79 -4.46 27.54
N LEU A 400 9.20 -4.40 28.75
CA LEU A 400 7.77 -4.19 28.91
C LEU A 400 7.31 -2.83 28.36
N LYS A 401 8.13 -1.78 28.55
CA LYS A 401 7.86 -0.45 27.98
C LYS A 401 7.89 -0.50 26.44
N LEU A 402 8.82 -1.24 25.87
CA LEU A 402 8.96 -1.40 24.42
C LEU A 402 7.76 -2.18 23.84
N LEU A 403 7.34 -3.26 24.46
CA LEU A 403 6.13 -4.02 24.09
C LEU A 403 4.86 -3.17 24.13
N ALA A 404 4.80 -2.19 25.04
CA ALA A 404 3.68 -1.25 25.18
C ALA A 404 3.78 -0.03 24.23
N SER A 405 4.84 0.08 23.41
CA SER A 405 4.90 1.12 22.38
C SER A 405 3.76 0.93 21.36
N PRO A 406 2.99 1.96 21.01
CA PRO A 406 1.90 1.83 20.04
C PRO A 406 2.31 1.22 18.71
N THR A 407 3.54 1.47 18.26
CA THR A 407 4.08 0.88 17.01
C THR A 407 4.27 -0.64 17.13
N ILE A 408 4.69 -1.16 18.28
CA ILE A 408 4.90 -2.60 18.53
C ILE A 408 3.64 -3.29 19.06
N ALA A 409 2.87 -2.62 19.89
CA ALA A 409 1.69 -3.17 20.56
C ALA A 409 0.70 -3.82 19.60
N ASP A 410 -0.10 -4.77 20.13
CA ASP A 410 -1.13 -5.48 19.38
C ASP A 410 -2.10 -4.55 18.65
N LYS A 411 -2.36 -4.84 17.41
CA LYS A 411 -3.23 -4.07 16.51
C LYS A 411 -4.68 -4.62 16.49
N GLU A 412 -5.06 -5.57 17.36
CA GLU A 412 -6.41 -6.16 17.35
C GLU A 412 -7.52 -5.10 17.49
N TRP A 413 -7.28 -4.02 18.21
CA TRP A 413 -8.25 -2.91 18.30
C TRP A 413 -8.62 -2.37 16.91
N ILE A 414 -7.68 -2.37 15.97
CA ILE A 414 -7.86 -1.95 14.58
C ILE A 414 -8.55 -3.07 13.80
N PHE A 415 -7.87 -4.21 13.64
CA PHE A 415 -8.31 -5.23 12.70
C PHE A 415 -9.55 -6.03 13.16
N ARG A 416 -9.93 -6.01 14.46
CA ARG A 416 -11.18 -6.66 14.92
C ARG A 416 -12.46 -6.08 14.31
N GLN A 417 -12.39 -4.88 13.72
CA GLN A 417 -13.51 -4.23 13.05
C GLN A 417 -13.69 -4.72 11.61
N TYR A 418 -12.69 -5.38 11.04
CA TYR A 418 -12.67 -5.91 9.69
C TYR A 418 -13.19 -7.34 9.65
N ASP A 419 -13.92 -7.68 8.58
CA ASP A 419 -14.16 -9.09 8.27
C ASP A 419 -12.88 -9.69 7.67
N HIS A 420 -12.41 -10.78 8.27
CA HIS A 420 -11.20 -11.46 7.83
C HIS A 420 -11.50 -12.71 6.99
N MET A 421 -12.75 -13.20 7.00
CA MET A 421 -13.09 -14.54 6.56
C MET A 421 -14.10 -14.60 5.42
N VAL A 422 -14.74 -13.50 5.07
CA VAL A 422 -15.67 -13.46 3.92
C VAL A 422 -14.95 -13.98 2.67
N GLN A 423 -15.69 -14.68 1.79
CA GLN A 423 -15.17 -15.49 0.68
C GLN A 423 -14.40 -16.76 1.11
N THR A 424 -14.08 -16.96 2.40
CA THR A 424 -13.49 -18.21 2.95
C THR A 424 -12.10 -18.59 2.41
N ASN A 425 -11.34 -17.64 1.88
CA ASN A 425 -9.99 -17.90 1.35
C ASN A 425 -8.89 -17.72 2.40
N THR A 426 -9.12 -16.97 3.48
CA THR A 426 -8.11 -16.63 4.48
C THR A 426 -7.66 -17.88 5.24
N ALA A 427 -6.37 -18.19 5.15
CA ALA A 427 -5.74 -19.29 5.86
C ALA A 427 -5.02 -18.82 7.14
N PHE A 428 -4.40 -17.65 7.12
CA PHE A 428 -3.81 -16.99 8.28
C PHE A 428 -4.59 -15.72 8.57
N LEU A 429 -5.07 -15.60 9.80
CA LEU A 429 -5.68 -14.37 10.32
C LEU A 429 -4.61 -13.29 10.54
N PRO A 430 -4.98 -12.00 10.65
CA PRO A 430 -4.03 -10.94 10.99
C PRO A 430 -3.20 -11.27 12.23
N GLY A 431 -1.92 -10.88 12.21
CA GLY A 431 -0.95 -11.16 13.27
C GLY A 431 0.16 -12.15 12.87
N ALA A 432 0.21 -12.60 11.61
CA ALA A 432 1.35 -13.30 11.03
C ALA A 432 2.22 -12.33 10.22
N ASP A 433 3.45 -12.74 9.86
CA ASP A 433 4.38 -11.94 9.07
C ASP A 433 3.80 -11.56 7.70
N ALA A 434 2.97 -12.40 7.12
CA ALA A 434 2.23 -12.12 5.90
C ALA A 434 0.83 -12.75 5.93
N ALA A 435 -0.10 -12.15 5.22
CA ALA A 435 -1.40 -12.76 4.94
C ALA A 435 -1.22 -13.99 4.05
N VAL A 436 -1.97 -15.06 4.33
CA VAL A 436 -1.97 -16.28 3.51
C VAL A 436 -3.39 -16.61 3.10
N LEU A 437 -3.60 -16.75 1.79
CA LEU A 437 -4.89 -17.00 1.14
C LEU A 437 -4.83 -18.29 0.33
N ARG A 438 -5.72 -19.22 0.64
CA ARG A 438 -5.81 -20.47 -0.15
C ARG A 438 -6.36 -20.21 -1.54
N LEU A 439 -5.84 -20.91 -2.52
CA LEU A 439 -6.45 -21.03 -3.84
C LEU A 439 -7.42 -22.22 -3.83
N LYS A 440 -8.72 -21.92 -3.94
CA LYS A 440 -9.76 -22.98 -3.91
C LYS A 440 -9.55 -24.01 -5.01
N GLY A 441 -9.67 -25.30 -4.66
CA GLY A 441 -9.43 -26.41 -5.58
C GLY A 441 -7.95 -26.74 -5.84
N SER A 442 -7.01 -26.06 -5.13
CA SER A 442 -5.56 -26.27 -5.23
C SER A 442 -4.93 -26.45 -3.86
N ARG A 443 -3.74 -27.09 -3.81
CA ARG A 443 -2.88 -27.07 -2.61
C ARG A 443 -2.06 -25.80 -2.49
N ARG A 444 -2.06 -24.96 -3.50
CA ARG A 444 -1.30 -23.70 -3.53
C ARG A 444 -2.02 -22.60 -2.77
N ALA A 445 -1.25 -21.65 -2.32
CA ALA A 445 -1.76 -20.43 -1.67
C ALA A 445 -1.02 -19.19 -2.18
N LEU A 446 -1.68 -18.05 -2.05
CA LEU A 446 -1.08 -16.73 -2.21
C LEU A 446 -0.69 -16.20 -0.84
N ALA A 447 0.36 -15.39 -0.81
CA ALA A 447 0.68 -14.59 0.36
C ALA A 447 0.95 -13.14 -0.05
N ALA A 448 0.67 -12.22 0.86
CA ALA A 448 0.96 -10.80 0.66
C ALA A 448 1.44 -10.14 1.96
N SER A 449 2.40 -9.23 1.85
CA SER A 449 2.85 -8.36 2.94
C SER A 449 2.86 -6.91 2.50
N LEU A 450 2.70 -5.99 3.48
CA LEU A 450 2.94 -4.56 3.34
C LEU A 450 4.01 -4.15 4.33
N ASP A 451 5.01 -3.40 3.88
CA ASP A 451 6.11 -2.96 4.73
C ASP A 451 6.66 -1.58 4.34
N GLY A 452 7.08 -0.83 5.36
CA GLY A 452 7.80 0.43 5.17
C GLY A 452 8.15 1.11 6.49
N ASN A 453 9.45 1.25 6.79
CA ASN A 453 9.93 1.96 7.98
C ASN A 453 10.37 3.39 7.63
N SER A 454 9.53 4.37 7.99
CA SER A 454 9.77 5.79 7.70
C SER A 454 10.93 6.38 8.49
N LEU A 455 11.20 5.90 9.70
CA LEU A 455 12.32 6.37 10.51
C LEU A 455 13.66 5.95 9.88
N HIS A 456 13.78 4.69 9.48
CA HIS A 456 14.98 4.23 8.75
C HIS A 456 15.15 4.98 7.43
N THR A 457 14.04 5.23 6.69
CA THR A 457 14.06 5.97 5.44
C THR A 457 14.46 7.45 5.63
N ARG A 458 14.03 8.09 6.73
CA ARG A 458 14.47 9.45 7.08
C ARG A 458 15.97 9.51 7.36
N LEU A 459 16.51 8.52 8.05
CA LEU A 459 17.92 8.47 8.45
C LEU A 459 18.85 8.12 7.28
N ASP A 460 18.42 7.21 6.40
CA ASP A 460 19.11 6.86 5.15
C ASP A 460 18.09 6.46 4.08
N PRO A 461 17.65 7.40 3.23
CA PRO A 461 16.61 7.15 2.24
C PRO A 461 16.91 6.01 1.27
N LYS A 462 18.15 5.84 0.86
CA LYS A 462 18.54 4.75 -0.05
C LYS A 462 18.45 3.39 0.64
N THR A 463 19.04 3.27 1.82
CA THR A 463 18.98 2.03 2.61
C THR A 463 17.54 1.74 3.04
N GLY A 464 16.77 2.76 3.46
CA GLY A 464 15.37 2.60 3.85
C GLY A 464 14.49 2.09 2.71
N GLY A 465 14.65 2.62 1.49
CA GLY A 465 13.93 2.12 0.32
C GLY A 465 14.29 0.67 -0.05
N ALA A 466 15.56 0.29 0.10
CA ALA A 466 15.98 -1.09 -0.11
C ALA A 466 15.49 -2.02 1.00
N ALA A 467 15.50 -1.56 2.26
CA ALA A 467 15.06 -2.32 3.42
C ALA A 467 13.56 -2.64 3.37
N ALA A 468 12.72 -1.68 2.96
CA ALA A 468 11.29 -1.91 2.81
C ALA A 468 10.97 -3.05 1.82
N VAL A 469 11.67 -3.12 0.67
CA VAL A 469 11.55 -4.25 -0.27
C VAL A 469 12.05 -5.55 0.36
N ALA A 470 13.18 -5.49 1.08
CA ALA A 470 13.82 -6.66 1.68
C ALA A 470 12.95 -7.27 2.79
N GLU A 471 12.37 -6.42 3.63
CA GLU A 471 11.52 -6.81 4.76
C GLU A 471 10.20 -7.43 4.27
N ALA A 472 9.52 -6.79 3.32
CA ALA A 472 8.35 -7.37 2.69
C ALA A 472 8.62 -8.77 2.11
N CYS A 473 9.77 -8.98 1.45
CA CYS A 473 10.17 -10.30 0.95
C CYS A 473 10.52 -11.27 2.10
N ARG A 474 11.11 -10.79 3.19
CA ARG A 474 11.47 -11.59 4.37
C ARG A 474 10.22 -12.09 5.10
N ASN A 475 9.22 -11.22 5.24
CA ASN A 475 7.91 -11.57 5.79
C ASN A 475 7.23 -12.69 4.99
N LEU A 476 7.26 -12.61 3.67
CA LEU A 476 6.80 -13.71 2.81
C LEU A 476 7.60 -14.99 3.02
N ALA A 477 8.92 -14.90 3.16
CA ALA A 477 9.76 -16.07 3.40
C ALA A 477 9.44 -16.74 4.75
N CYS A 478 9.11 -15.97 5.79
CA CYS A 478 8.69 -16.50 7.10
C CYS A 478 7.42 -17.34 7.04
N VAL A 479 6.49 -17.02 6.16
CA VAL A 479 5.29 -17.85 5.94
C VAL A 479 5.49 -18.96 4.90
N GLY A 480 6.69 -19.09 4.31
CA GLY A 480 7.02 -20.08 3.29
C GLY A 480 6.61 -19.68 1.87
N ALA A 481 6.34 -18.40 1.63
CA ALA A 481 5.96 -17.89 0.33
C ALA A 481 7.16 -17.33 -0.45
N ARG A 482 7.29 -17.75 -1.71
CA ARG A 482 8.28 -17.20 -2.64
C ARG A 482 7.76 -15.90 -3.26
N PRO A 483 8.43 -14.75 -3.05
CA PRO A 483 8.04 -13.48 -3.68
C PRO A 483 8.04 -13.57 -5.21
N ILE A 484 7.05 -12.93 -5.86
CA ILE A 484 6.89 -12.95 -7.34
C ILE A 484 6.76 -11.56 -7.96
N GLY A 485 6.37 -10.54 -7.21
CA GLY A 485 6.28 -9.18 -7.69
C GLY A 485 5.88 -8.19 -6.62
N VAL A 486 6.06 -6.90 -6.90
CA VAL A 486 5.88 -5.81 -5.97
C VAL A 486 5.10 -4.66 -6.59
N THR A 487 4.27 -4.02 -5.78
CA THR A 487 3.67 -2.70 -6.01
C THR A 487 4.13 -1.74 -4.92
N ASN A 488 4.12 -0.45 -5.17
CA ASN A 488 4.60 0.54 -4.20
C ASN A 488 3.65 1.72 -4.05
N CYS A 489 3.60 2.30 -2.85
CA CYS A 489 2.97 3.58 -2.57
C CYS A 489 4.01 4.50 -1.93
N LEU A 490 4.40 5.54 -2.63
CA LEU A 490 5.52 6.41 -2.25
C LEU A 490 4.99 7.74 -1.72
N ASN A 491 5.03 7.90 -0.39
CA ASN A 491 4.49 9.07 0.30
C ASN A 491 5.62 10.03 0.69
N PHE A 492 5.61 11.24 0.14
CA PHE A 492 6.65 12.25 0.32
C PHE A 492 6.03 13.64 0.49
N GLY A 493 6.82 14.57 1.01
CA GLY A 493 6.47 15.98 1.06
C GLY A 493 6.43 16.65 -0.32
N ASN A 494 6.49 17.98 -0.33
CA ASN A 494 6.43 18.78 -1.54
C ASN A 494 7.66 18.54 -2.44
N PRO A 495 7.45 18.05 -3.70
CA PRO A 495 8.53 17.72 -4.62
C PRO A 495 9.29 18.95 -5.16
N GLU A 496 8.82 20.15 -4.89
CA GLU A 496 9.52 21.40 -5.22
C GLU A 496 10.63 21.73 -4.23
N LYS A 497 10.65 21.07 -3.06
CA LYS A 497 11.75 21.15 -2.08
C LYS A 497 12.88 20.22 -2.54
N PRO A 498 14.10 20.74 -2.82
CA PRO A 498 15.21 19.94 -3.33
C PRO A 498 15.61 18.76 -2.43
N GLU A 499 15.43 18.92 -1.12
CA GLU A 499 15.70 17.87 -0.13
C GLU A 499 14.72 16.71 -0.26
N VAL A 500 13.44 16.98 -0.46
CA VAL A 500 12.38 15.97 -0.67
C VAL A 500 12.65 15.20 -1.95
N MET A 501 12.97 15.90 -3.04
CA MET A 501 13.32 15.23 -4.30
C MET A 501 14.57 14.37 -4.17
N GLY A 502 15.58 14.83 -3.43
CA GLY A 502 16.78 14.02 -3.17
C GLY A 502 16.47 12.76 -2.37
N GLN A 503 15.56 12.82 -1.38
CA GLN A 503 15.08 11.65 -0.64
C GLN A 503 14.33 10.69 -1.57
N PHE A 504 13.43 11.20 -2.40
CA PHE A 504 12.67 10.40 -3.37
C PHE A 504 13.58 9.67 -4.35
N GLU A 505 14.56 10.37 -4.95
CA GLU A 505 15.54 9.77 -5.84
C GLU A 505 16.33 8.65 -5.16
N ALA A 506 16.79 8.87 -3.93
CA ALA A 506 17.56 7.89 -3.18
C ALA A 506 16.73 6.65 -2.80
N VAL A 507 15.46 6.83 -2.42
CA VAL A 507 14.53 5.72 -2.17
C VAL A 507 14.34 4.88 -3.43
N ILE A 508 14.10 5.51 -4.58
CA ILE A 508 13.96 4.80 -5.87
C ILE A 508 15.24 4.02 -6.20
N GLU A 509 16.42 4.59 -5.97
CA GLU A 509 17.70 3.86 -6.18
C GLU A 509 17.79 2.61 -5.29
N GLY A 510 17.44 2.73 -4.01
CA GLY A 510 17.44 1.60 -3.07
C GLY A 510 16.45 0.51 -3.48
N MET A 511 15.23 0.89 -3.86
CA MET A 511 14.22 -0.04 -4.37
C MET A 511 14.70 -0.79 -5.62
N ILE A 512 15.33 -0.09 -6.58
CA ILE A 512 15.89 -0.70 -7.80
C ILE A 512 16.93 -1.76 -7.45
N GLU A 513 17.83 -1.46 -6.52
CA GLU A 513 18.88 -2.38 -6.09
C GLU A 513 18.30 -3.65 -5.46
N ALA A 514 17.32 -3.49 -4.54
CA ALA A 514 16.67 -4.61 -3.88
C ALA A 514 15.82 -5.45 -4.84
N CYS A 515 14.98 -4.82 -5.67
CA CYS A 515 14.16 -5.54 -6.66
C CYS A 515 15.02 -6.35 -7.65
N LYS A 516 16.16 -5.79 -8.07
CA LYS A 516 17.12 -6.52 -8.93
C LYS A 516 17.78 -7.68 -8.17
N ALA A 517 18.19 -7.48 -6.90
CA ALA A 517 18.81 -8.51 -6.09
C ALA A 517 17.86 -9.71 -5.88
N PHE A 518 16.60 -9.46 -5.59
CA PHE A 518 15.58 -10.50 -5.41
C PHE A 518 14.95 -11.00 -6.70
N THR A 519 15.20 -10.31 -7.83
CA THR A 519 14.65 -10.66 -9.14
C THR A 519 13.12 -10.58 -9.15
N ILE A 520 12.55 -9.56 -8.50
CA ILE A 520 11.12 -9.29 -8.46
C ILE A 520 10.78 -8.03 -9.26
N PRO A 521 9.79 -8.07 -10.16
CA PRO A 521 9.38 -6.93 -10.96
C PRO A 521 8.45 -6.00 -10.16
N VAL A 522 8.53 -4.70 -10.46
CA VAL A 522 7.56 -3.70 -10.03
C VAL A 522 6.43 -3.67 -11.06
N THR A 523 5.21 -4.01 -10.66
CA THR A 523 4.07 -4.14 -11.57
C THR A 523 3.19 -2.90 -11.64
N GLY A 524 3.32 -2.00 -10.67
CA GLY A 524 2.54 -0.79 -10.57
C GLY A 524 2.86 -0.04 -9.28
N GLY A 525 2.12 0.99 -9.01
CA GLY A 525 2.24 1.76 -7.79
C GLY A 525 1.58 3.12 -7.87
N ASN A 526 1.72 3.88 -6.80
CA ASN A 526 1.22 5.23 -6.63
C ASN A 526 2.29 6.13 -6.02
N VAL A 527 2.26 7.42 -6.33
CA VAL A 527 3.07 8.44 -5.67
C VAL A 527 2.15 9.49 -5.06
N SER A 528 2.26 9.68 -3.76
CA SER A 528 1.62 10.74 -3.01
C SER A 528 2.66 11.78 -2.62
N PHE A 529 2.65 12.91 -3.30
CA PHE A 529 3.43 14.09 -2.97
C PHE A 529 2.61 15.13 -2.19
N TYR A 530 3.25 16.22 -1.81
CA TYR A 530 2.66 17.33 -1.07
C TYR A 530 2.10 16.95 0.31
N ASN A 531 2.60 15.87 0.91
CA ASN A 531 2.26 15.55 2.30
C ASN A 531 3.03 16.47 3.24
N ASP A 532 2.65 17.73 3.20
CA ASP A 532 3.21 18.83 4.02
C ASP A 532 2.09 19.49 4.80
N THR A 533 2.38 19.86 6.04
CA THR A 533 1.48 20.64 6.89
C THR A 533 2.23 21.85 7.44
N GLU A 534 1.75 23.06 7.16
CA GLU A 534 2.38 24.32 7.57
C GLU A 534 3.88 24.38 7.23
N GLY A 535 4.25 23.88 6.04
CA GLY A 535 5.62 23.87 5.53
C GLY A 535 6.51 22.73 6.05
N THR A 536 6.01 21.88 6.95
CA THR A 536 6.72 20.69 7.46
C THR A 536 6.31 19.47 6.69
N SER A 537 7.28 18.78 6.06
CA SER A 537 7.05 17.53 5.33
C SER A 537 6.97 16.34 6.30
N ILE A 538 6.17 15.33 5.93
CA ILE A 538 6.21 14.01 6.59
C ILE A 538 7.60 13.36 6.42
N ASN A 539 7.88 12.34 7.21
CA ASN A 539 9.01 11.45 6.91
C ASN A 539 8.82 10.79 5.54
N PRO A 540 9.90 10.60 4.74
CA PRO A 540 9.80 9.84 3.49
C PRO A 540 9.31 8.42 3.79
N THR A 541 8.16 8.05 3.24
CA THR A 541 7.46 6.81 3.60
C THR A 541 7.13 5.97 2.36
N PRO A 542 8.11 5.19 1.86
CA PRO A 542 7.81 4.16 0.88
C PRO A 542 7.06 3.01 1.56
N VAL A 543 5.93 2.61 1.00
CA VAL A 543 5.19 1.40 1.38
C VAL A 543 5.24 0.42 0.23
N LEU A 544 5.68 -0.79 0.48
CA LEU A 544 5.85 -1.85 -0.51
C LEU A 544 4.84 -2.96 -0.26
N GLY A 545 4.04 -3.27 -1.27
CA GLY A 545 3.17 -4.43 -1.27
C GLY A 545 3.78 -5.56 -2.10
N VAL A 546 4.16 -6.66 -1.47
CA VAL A 546 4.78 -7.81 -2.14
C VAL A 546 3.84 -9.01 -2.12
N VAL A 547 3.69 -9.64 -3.28
CA VAL A 547 2.89 -10.86 -3.45
C VAL A 547 3.80 -12.05 -3.65
N GLY A 548 3.46 -13.19 -3.03
CA GLY A 548 4.19 -14.45 -3.12
C GLY A 548 3.29 -15.66 -3.30
N ILE A 549 3.92 -16.79 -3.61
CA ILE A 549 3.26 -18.08 -3.82
C ILE A 549 3.81 -19.10 -2.83
N ILE A 550 2.90 -19.85 -2.20
CA ILE A 550 3.18 -21.06 -1.45
C ILE A 550 2.71 -22.24 -2.33
N GLU A 551 3.62 -23.15 -2.67
CA GLU A 551 3.30 -24.29 -3.54
C GLU A 551 2.47 -25.37 -2.83
N ASP A 552 2.60 -25.46 -1.51
CA ASP A 552 1.84 -26.40 -0.67
C ASP A 552 1.44 -25.71 0.64
N ILE A 553 0.16 -25.39 0.79
CA ILE A 553 -0.37 -24.66 1.96
C ILE A 553 -0.13 -25.39 3.30
N ASP A 554 -0.03 -26.73 3.27
CA ASP A 554 0.25 -27.52 4.48
C ASP A 554 1.66 -27.28 5.02
N LYS A 555 2.55 -26.67 4.21
CA LYS A 555 3.91 -26.27 4.59
C LYS A 555 4.03 -24.80 4.99
N ALA A 556 2.93 -24.07 5.00
CA ALA A 556 2.91 -22.68 5.47
C ALA A 556 3.27 -22.61 6.96
N VAL A 557 4.15 -21.67 7.31
CA VAL A 557 4.71 -21.52 8.67
C VAL A 557 4.07 -20.33 9.36
N ARG A 558 3.84 -20.42 10.68
CA ARG A 558 3.30 -19.34 11.53
C ARG A 558 4.36 -18.84 12.48
N PRO A 559 4.26 -17.60 13.01
CA PRO A 559 5.27 -17.06 13.94
C PRO A 559 5.27 -17.74 15.31
N GLY A 560 4.12 -18.30 15.75
CA GLY A 560 3.93 -18.78 17.11
C GLY A 560 4.63 -20.12 17.44
N PHE A 561 5.24 -20.21 18.63
CA PHE A 561 5.84 -21.44 19.16
C PHE A 561 4.80 -22.55 19.33
N LYS A 562 5.14 -23.80 18.98
CA LYS A 562 4.21 -24.93 18.96
C LYS A 562 4.36 -25.89 20.14
N ALA A 563 5.59 -26.22 20.50
CA ALA A 563 5.83 -27.26 21.51
C ALA A 563 6.98 -26.94 22.47
N ALA A 564 6.82 -27.31 23.73
CA ALA A 564 7.93 -27.26 24.67
C ALA A 564 9.04 -28.23 24.24
N GLY A 565 10.30 -27.78 24.34
CA GLY A 565 11.46 -28.52 23.91
C GLY A 565 11.91 -28.20 22.48
N ASP A 566 11.12 -27.50 21.67
CA ASP A 566 11.56 -26.99 20.36
C ASP A 566 12.79 -26.09 20.56
N VAL A 567 13.77 -26.22 19.66
CA VAL A 567 15.00 -25.42 19.67
C VAL A 567 14.72 -24.10 18.97
N VAL A 568 15.12 -22.99 19.58
CA VAL A 568 15.07 -21.64 18.98
C VAL A 568 16.40 -21.37 18.29
N VAL A 569 16.34 -21.04 17.01
CA VAL A 569 17.50 -20.74 16.17
C VAL A 569 17.36 -19.35 15.58
N LEU A 570 18.41 -18.54 15.66
CA LEU A 570 18.53 -17.27 14.96
C LEU A 570 19.25 -17.48 13.63
N LEU A 571 18.56 -17.19 12.53
CA LEU A 571 19.14 -17.09 11.21
C LEU A 571 19.59 -15.65 10.98
N GLY A 572 20.82 -15.45 10.47
CA GLY A 572 21.43 -14.14 10.31
C GLY A 572 22.30 -13.72 11.49
N GLU A 573 22.69 -12.45 11.52
CA GLU A 573 23.64 -11.93 12.51
C GLU A 573 23.16 -10.62 13.13
N THR A 574 23.16 -10.56 14.47
CA THR A 574 22.94 -9.31 15.21
C THR A 574 24.22 -8.47 15.18
N LYS A 575 24.09 -7.18 14.96
CA LYS A 575 25.17 -6.20 14.94
C LYS A 575 24.98 -5.15 16.04
N ASP A 576 26.00 -4.33 16.31
CA ASP A 576 25.89 -3.21 17.23
C ASP A 576 25.16 -2.04 16.56
N GLU A 577 23.85 -2.19 16.38
CA GLU A 577 22.97 -1.27 15.65
C GLU A 577 21.71 -0.99 16.46
N ILE A 578 21.70 0.15 17.16
CA ILE A 578 20.51 0.64 17.91
C ILE A 578 19.97 1.98 17.36
N GLY A 579 20.69 2.59 16.42
CA GLY A 579 20.25 3.85 15.78
C GLY A 579 18.96 3.64 15.00
N GLY A 580 18.04 4.61 15.08
CA GLY A 580 16.76 4.55 14.39
C GLY A 580 15.80 3.47 14.89
N SER A 581 16.08 2.81 16.00
CA SER A 581 15.23 1.74 16.54
C SER A 581 14.06 2.27 17.37
N GLU A 582 12.98 1.49 17.43
CA GLU A 582 11.85 1.77 18.32
C GLU A 582 12.28 1.74 19.79
N TYR A 583 13.29 0.93 20.13
CA TYR A 583 13.91 0.95 21.46
C TYR A 583 14.49 2.34 21.79
N LEU A 584 15.23 2.93 20.86
CA LEU A 584 15.83 4.25 21.07
C LEU A 584 14.75 5.33 21.20
N LYS A 585 13.69 5.24 20.40
CA LYS A 585 12.53 6.14 20.42
C LYS A 585 11.72 5.97 21.72
N SER A 586 11.26 4.77 22.01
CA SER A 586 10.31 4.54 23.09
C SER A 586 10.96 4.55 24.48
N VAL A 587 12.20 4.06 24.64
CA VAL A 587 12.87 3.98 25.95
C VAL A 587 13.66 5.23 26.26
N HIS A 588 14.35 5.81 25.26
CA HIS A 588 15.26 6.93 25.43
C HIS A 588 14.75 8.27 24.88
N GLY A 589 13.61 8.29 24.18
CA GLY A 589 13.05 9.50 23.57
C GLY A 589 13.92 10.10 22.45
N ARG A 590 14.62 9.22 21.70
CA ARG A 590 15.56 9.61 20.64
C ARG A 590 15.24 8.91 19.34
N GLU A 591 15.32 9.62 18.24
CA GLU A 591 15.07 9.13 16.88
C GLU A 591 16.27 9.41 15.96
N ASP A 592 17.47 9.27 16.47
CA ASP A 592 18.73 9.59 15.79
C ASP A 592 19.64 8.35 15.67
N GLY A 593 20.86 8.58 15.18
CA GLY A 593 21.82 7.52 14.90
C GLY A 593 21.71 7.00 13.46
N PRO A 594 22.62 6.11 13.05
CA PRO A 594 22.57 5.51 11.72
C PRO A 594 21.41 4.50 11.61
N ALA A 595 20.74 4.50 10.47
CA ALA A 595 19.83 3.40 10.14
C ALA A 595 20.58 2.05 10.11
N PRO A 596 19.92 0.93 10.44
CA PRO A 596 20.53 -0.39 10.32
C PRO A 596 21.02 -0.67 8.90
N ARG A 597 22.19 -1.30 8.80
CA ARG A 597 22.80 -1.60 7.50
C ARG A 597 22.15 -2.83 6.87
N LEU A 598 21.93 -2.76 5.56
CA LEU A 598 21.41 -3.86 4.75
C LEU A 598 22.49 -4.35 3.79
N ASP A 599 22.72 -5.66 3.80
CA ASP A 599 23.47 -6.38 2.77
C ASP A 599 22.52 -7.29 2.00
N LEU A 600 22.16 -6.87 0.79
CA LEU A 600 21.19 -7.58 -0.05
C LEU A 600 21.64 -9.01 -0.42
N ALA A 601 22.94 -9.28 -0.45
CA ALA A 601 23.44 -10.62 -0.74
C ALA A 601 23.27 -11.56 0.47
N VAL A 602 23.45 -11.05 1.68
CA VAL A 602 23.15 -11.76 2.92
C VAL A 602 21.65 -11.97 3.08
N GLU A 603 20.87 -10.90 2.90
CA GLU A 603 19.41 -10.93 2.99
C GLU A 603 18.80 -12.01 2.10
N LYS A 604 19.18 -12.03 0.82
CA LYS A 604 18.73 -13.04 -0.15
C LYS A 604 19.03 -14.47 0.29
N LYS A 605 20.19 -14.71 0.93
CA LYS A 605 20.58 -16.04 1.42
C LYS A 605 19.74 -16.44 2.63
N VAL A 606 19.49 -15.52 3.56
CA VAL A 606 18.68 -15.78 4.76
C VAL A 606 17.25 -16.13 4.34
N GLN A 607 16.63 -15.33 3.46
CA GLN A 607 15.30 -15.62 2.92
C GLN A 607 15.24 -16.97 2.22
N LYS A 608 16.23 -17.27 1.37
CA LYS A 608 16.29 -18.54 0.66
C LYS A 608 16.43 -19.74 1.60
N LEU A 609 17.25 -19.61 2.67
CA LEU A 609 17.38 -20.65 3.70
C LEU A 609 16.05 -20.89 4.41
N CYS A 610 15.34 -19.81 4.81
CA CYS A 610 14.04 -19.92 5.46
C CYS A 610 13.01 -20.62 4.57
N LEU A 611 12.89 -20.21 3.30
CA LEU A 611 12.01 -20.83 2.31
C LEU A 611 12.32 -22.34 2.09
N GLU A 612 13.59 -22.70 2.01
CA GLU A 612 14.01 -24.09 1.83
C GLU A 612 13.68 -24.94 3.06
N ALA A 613 13.97 -24.42 4.26
CA ALA A 613 13.64 -25.08 5.51
C ALA A 613 12.13 -25.27 5.71
N ALA A 614 11.33 -24.25 5.36
CA ALA A 614 9.87 -24.33 5.36
C ALA A 614 9.38 -25.39 4.35
N GLY A 615 9.89 -25.39 3.12
CA GLY A 615 9.53 -26.35 2.08
C GLY A 615 9.88 -27.78 2.45
N LEU A 616 10.93 -28.01 3.23
CA LEU A 616 11.30 -29.32 3.78
C LEU A 616 10.48 -29.72 5.02
N GLY A 617 9.66 -28.83 5.58
CA GLY A 617 8.87 -29.07 6.79
C GLY A 617 9.69 -29.16 8.08
N LEU A 618 10.86 -28.53 8.11
CA LEU A 618 11.75 -28.49 9.27
C LEU A 618 11.26 -27.50 10.34
N LEU A 619 10.62 -26.39 9.91
CA LEU A 619 10.25 -25.30 10.78
C LEU A 619 8.93 -25.57 11.52
N GLN A 620 8.93 -25.34 12.83
CA GLN A 620 7.72 -25.27 13.65
C GLN A 620 7.17 -23.84 13.66
N SER A 621 8.04 -22.85 13.77
CA SER A 621 7.69 -21.43 13.61
C SER A 621 8.79 -20.68 12.88
N ALA A 622 8.42 -19.53 12.28
CA ALA A 622 9.36 -18.55 11.72
C ALA A 622 8.76 -17.16 11.90
N HIS A 623 9.59 -16.20 12.30
CA HIS A 623 9.21 -14.81 12.50
C HIS A 623 10.39 -13.91 12.17
N ASP A 624 10.14 -12.83 11.42
CA ASP A 624 11.20 -11.89 11.11
C ASP A 624 11.59 -11.04 12.34
N LEU A 625 12.74 -10.39 12.26
CA LEU A 625 13.16 -9.45 13.28
C LEU A 625 13.12 -8.03 12.70
N SER A 626 12.18 -7.25 13.16
CA SER A 626 11.94 -5.84 12.79
C SER A 626 11.95 -4.95 14.03
N GLU A 627 10.93 -4.10 14.24
CA GLU A 627 10.86 -3.17 15.36
C GLU A 627 10.99 -3.87 16.72
N GLY A 628 11.90 -3.34 17.54
CA GLY A 628 12.19 -3.90 18.87
C GLY A 628 13.09 -5.12 18.88
N GLY A 629 13.52 -5.62 17.72
CA GLY A 629 14.56 -6.63 17.54
C GLY A 629 14.21 -8.02 18.10
N LEU A 630 15.24 -8.77 18.52
CA LEU A 630 15.11 -10.17 18.92
C LEU A 630 14.16 -10.38 20.10
N ALA A 631 14.19 -9.50 21.09
CA ALA A 631 13.39 -9.67 22.30
C ALA A 631 11.87 -9.57 22.00
N VAL A 632 11.49 -8.64 21.11
CA VAL A 632 10.10 -8.47 20.68
C VAL A 632 9.68 -9.66 19.81
N ALA A 633 10.45 -10.07 18.82
CA ALA A 633 10.13 -11.21 17.97
C ALA A 633 9.95 -12.52 18.77
N LEU A 634 10.75 -12.75 19.80
CA LEU A 634 10.58 -13.91 20.71
C LEU A 634 9.31 -13.80 21.54
N ALA A 635 8.96 -12.60 22.01
CA ALA A 635 7.73 -12.37 22.76
C ALA A 635 6.50 -12.64 21.89
N GLU A 636 6.47 -12.11 20.67
CA GLU A 636 5.39 -12.32 19.72
C GLU A 636 5.27 -13.79 19.31
N SER A 637 6.40 -14.50 19.19
CA SER A 637 6.37 -15.95 18.99
C SER A 637 5.72 -16.69 20.18
N CYS A 638 5.87 -16.21 21.41
CA CYS A 638 5.13 -16.74 22.56
C CYS A 638 3.63 -16.36 22.48
N PHE A 639 3.28 -15.13 22.08
CA PHE A 639 1.90 -14.63 22.05
C PHE A 639 1.04 -15.28 20.98
N HIS A 640 1.62 -15.53 19.79
CA HIS A 640 0.97 -16.19 18.65
C HIS A 640 1.01 -17.72 18.74
N GLY A 641 1.73 -18.29 19.71
CA GLY A 641 1.83 -19.71 19.97
C GLY A 641 0.76 -20.20 20.96
N ARG A 642 1.11 -21.29 21.65
CA ARG A 642 0.30 -21.75 22.79
C ARG A 642 0.52 -20.77 23.96
N LYS A 643 -0.57 -20.31 24.55
CA LYS A 643 -0.59 -19.25 25.59
C LYS A 643 0.21 -19.57 26.87
N ASP A 644 0.63 -20.81 27.04
CA ASP A 644 1.38 -21.34 28.17
C ASP A 644 2.87 -21.61 27.84
N LEU A 645 3.34 -21.19 26.64
CA LEU A 645 4.72 -21.45 26.23
C LEU A 645 5.55 -20.16 26.24
N GLY A 646 6.60 -20.18 27.06
CA GLY A 646 7.67 -19.19 27.07
C GLY A 646 8.93 -19.67 26.33
N CYS A 647 10.02 -18.94 26.51
CA CYS A 647 11.31 -19.32 25.94
C CYS A 647 12.46 -18.99 26.90
N VAL A 648 13.50 -19.79 26.82
CA VAL A 648 14.78 -19.56 27.53
C VAL A 648 15.88 -19.46 26.50
N VAL A 649 16.47 -18.27 26.42
CA VAL A 649 17.51 -17.93 25.43
C VAL A 649 18.74 -17.41 26.13
N ASP A 650 19.91 -17.87 25.69
CA ASP A 650 21.22 -17.37 26.17
C ASP A 650 22.07 -16.95 24.97
N LEU A 651 22.37 -15.67 24.90
CA LEU A 651 23.09 -15.04 23.78
C LEU A 651 24.60 -14.99 24.09
N GLU A 652 25.41 -15.06 23.06
CA GLU A 652 26.86 -14.97 23.19
C GLU A 652 27.30 -13.58 23.70
N ALA A 653 28.40 -13.53 24.40
CA ALA A 653 29.09 -12.28 24.74
C ALA A 653 29.65 -11.61 23.46
N GLY A 654 29.97 -10.30 23.55
CA GLY A 654 30.67 -9.58 22.48
C GLY A 654 30.01 -8.29 22.00
N LEU A 655 28.71 -8.22 22.11
CA LEU A 655 27.97 -6.98 21.83
C LEU A 655 27.37 -6.39 23.11
N ARG A 656 27.01 -5.12 23.07
CA ARG A 656 26.30 -4.50 24.18
C ARG A 656 24.89 -5.15 24.34
N PRO A 657 24.43 -5.35 25.57
CA PRO A 657 23.20 -6.13 25.83
C PRO A 657 21.95 -5.59 25.16
N ASP A 658 21.77 -4.28 25.08
CA ASP A 658 20.62 -3.65 24.45
C ASP A 658 20.65 -3.80 22.92
N ALA A 659 21.81 -3.78 22.27
CA ALA A 659 21.92 -4.05 20.84
C ALA A 659 21.58 -5.52 20.53
N LEU A 660 21.95 -6.46 21.40
CA LEU A 660 21.61 -7.87 21.25
C LEU A 660 20.11 -8.11 21.34
N LEU A 661 19.43 -7.44 22.30
CA LEU A 661 18.02 -7.66 22.59
C LEU A 661 17.10 -6.83 21.69
N PHE A 662 17.41 -5.54 21.52
CA PHE A 662 16.50 -4.53 20.95
C PHE A 662 17.03 -3.89 19.67
N GLY A 663 18.24 -4.24 19.22
CA GLY A 663 18.76 -3.74 17.95
C GLY A 663 17.98 -4.30 16.77
N GLU A 664 17.75 -3.46 15.74
CA GLU A 664 16.94 -3.77 14.57
C GLU A 664 17.81 -4.08 13.33
N SER A 665 18.93 -4.79 13.55
CA SER A 665 19.79 -5.23 12.45
C SER A 665 19.02 -6.05 11.44
N GLN A 666 19.18 -5.73 10.16
CA GLN A 666 18.48 -6.37 9.06
C GLN A 666 18.96 -7.82 8.82
N SER A 667 18.23 -8.56 7.98
CA SER A 667 18.60 -9.92 7.54
C SER A 667 18.60 -10.97 8.67
N ARG A 668 17.58 -10.93 9.55
CA ARG A 668 17.46 -11.89 10.65
C ARG A 668 16.06 -12.49 10.71
N ILE A 669 15.98 -13.79 11.01
CA ILE A 669 14.73 -14.52 11.23
C ILE A 669 14.91 -15.41 12.47
N ALA A 670 13.96 -15.36 13.40
CA ALA A 670 13.87 -16.32 14.51
C ALA A 670 13.02 -17.52 14.07
N VAL A 671 13.56 -18.73 14.20
CA VAL A 671 12.81 -19.93 13.86
C VAL A 671 12.80 -20.89 15.05
N SER A 672 11.76 -21.70 15.17
CA SER A 672 11.78 -22.86 16.08
C SER A 672 11.62 -24.16 15.31
N LEU A 673 12.22 -25.23 15.82
CA LEU A 673 12.20 -26.53 15.18
C LEU A 673 12.36 -27.65 16.22
N ARG A 674 11.95 -28.86 15.85
CA ARG A 674 12.16 -30.03 16.70
C ARG A 674 13.66 -30.31 16.87
N PRO A 675 14.13 -30.77 18.03
CA PRO A 675 15.55 -31.09 18.25
C PRO A 675 16.13 -32.03 17.17
N ALA A 676 15.36 -32.96 16.67
CA ALA A 676 15.80 -33.91 15.63
C ALA A 676 16.08 -33.25 14.26
N ASP A 677 15.55 -32.06 14.00
CA ASP A 677 15.71 -31.34 12.74
C ASP A 677 16.85 -30.33 12.77
N LEU A 678 17.48 -30.10 13.95
CA LEU A 678 18.50 -29.06 14.15
C LEU A 678 19.72 -29.26 13.27
N ASP A 679 20.31 -30.46 13.27
CA ASP A 679 21.51 -30.74 12.50
C ASP A 679 21.30 -30.51 11.00
N ARG A 680 20.12 -30.88 10.48
CA ARG A 680 19.75 -30.63 9.09
C ARG A 680 19.65 -29.16 8.76
N LEU A 681 19.02 -28.34 9.62
CA LEU A 681 18.97 -26.90 9.44
C LEU A 681 20.37 -26.28 9.45
N LEU A 682 21.23 -26.66 10.39
CA LEU A 682 22.59 -26.13 10.48
C LEU A 682 23.46 -26.55 9.29
N GLU A 683 23.25 -27.74 8.73
CA GLU A 683 23.89 -28.19 7.49
C GLU A 683 23.47 -27.30 6.32
N LEU A 684 22.14 -27.08 6.09
CA LEU A 684 21.63 -26.20 5.07
C LEU A 684 22.18 -24.77 5.22
N ALA A 685 22.24 -24.26 6.44
CA ALA A 685 22.80 -22.94 6.73
C ALA A 685 24.27 -22.82 6.30
N ARG A 686 25.09 -23.85 6.58
CA ARG A 686 26.48 -23.91 6.13
C ARG A 686 26.59 -23.97 4.61
N GLU A 687 25.79 -24.79 3.94
CA GLU A 687 25.74 -24.88 2.47
C GLU A 687 25.36 -23.52 1.84
N ARG A 688 24.43 -22.78 2.44
CA ARG A 688 23.97 -21.45 1.98
C ARG A 688 24.88 -20.31 2.44
N LYS A 689 25.89 -20.59 3.28
CA LYS A 689 26.76 -19.57 3.89
C LYS A 689 25.97 -18.53 4.65
N VAL A 690 25.01 -18.96 5.47
CA VAL A 690 24.22 -18.18 6.40
C VAL A 690 24.64 -18.54 7.81
N ARG A 691 24.84 -17.51 8.65
CA ARG A 691 25.03 -17.76 10.11
C ARG A 691 23.68 -18.24 10.66
N ALA A 692 23.72 -19.37 11.36
CA ALA A 692 22.58 -19.90 12.09
C ALA A 692 23.09 -20.35 13.47
N ALA A 693 22.48 -19.89 14.52
CA ALA A 693 22.87 -20.19 15.89
C ALA A 693 21.68 -20.71 16.68
N ALA A 694 21.79 -21.87 17.30
CA ALA A 694 20.84 -22.32 18.31
C ALA A 694 21.05 -21.46 19.56
N ILE A 695 20.08 -20.58 19.85
CA ILE A 695 20.18 -19.59 20.92
C ILE A 695 19.41 -19.99 22.18
N GLY A 696 18.56 -21.00 22.10
CA GLY A 696 17.74 -21.42 23.24
C GLY A 696 16.70 -22.44 22.90
N LYS A 697 15.66 -22.50 23.72
CA LYS A 697 14.55 -23.43 23.55
C LYS A 697 13.22 -22.84 24.02
N VAL A 698 12.15 -23.33 23.46
CA VAL A 698 10.78 -23.10 23.93
C VAL A 698 10.59 -23.86 25.24
N TYR A 699 10.37 -23.15 26.35
CA TYR A 699 10.28 -23.81 27.64
C TYR A 699 9.65 -22.89 28.70
N GLY A 700 8.83 -23.48 29.57
CA GLY A 700 8.23 -22.78 30.71
C GLY A 700 7.19 -21.75 30.30
N GLU A 701 6.84 -20.89 31.25
CA GLU A 701 5.79 -19.84 31.11
C GLU A 701 6.37 -18.41 31.20
N SER A 702 7.70 -18.29 31.06
CA SER A 702 8.40 -17.01 31.11
C SER A 702 9.27 -16.81 29.88
N ILE A 703 9.48 -15.55 29.56
CA ILE A 703 10.47 -15.08 28.58
C ILE A 703 11.72 -14.77 29.36
N VAL A 704 12.73 -15.65 29.26
CA VAL A 704 14.02 -15.51 29.95
C VAL A 704 15.11 -15.30 28.90
N LEU A 705 15.69 -14.10 28.89
CA LEU A 705 16.77 -13.74 27.96
C LEU A 705 18.02 -13.42 28.76
N SER A 706 19.09 -14.12 28.44
CA SER A 706 20.42 -14.02 29.13
C SER A 706 21.49 -13.67 28.11
N GLN A 707 22.62 -13.17 28.61
CA GLN A 707 23.87 -13.02 27.84
C GLN A 707 25.00 -13.65 28.63
N ALA A 708 25.63 -14.67 28.07
CA ALA A 708 26.71 -15.43 28.70
C ALA A 708 26.35 -15.87 30.13
N GLY A 709 25.15 -16.43 30.31
CA GLY A 709 24.61 -16.90 31.57
C GLY A 709 24.07 -15.79 32.50
N LYS A 710 24.32 -14.52 32.22
CA LYS A 710 23.77 -13.41 33.00
C LYS A 710 22.37 -13.07 32.51
N LYS A 711 21.38 -13.25 33.37
CA LYS A 711 19.99 -12.93 33.08
C LYS A 711 19.79 -11.41 32.91
N LEU A 712 19.19 -11.01 31.79
CA LEU A 712 18.84 -9.62 31.44
C LEU A 712 17.34 -9.39 31.53
N VAL A 713 16.53 -10.25 30.91
CA VAL A 713 15.06 -10.21 30.95
C VAL A 713 14.54 -11.47 31.61
N ASP A 714 13.60 -11.30 32.53
CA ASP A 714 12.85 -12.39 33.17
C ASP A 714 11.46 -11.86 33.47
N VAL A 715 10.50 -12.17 32.61
CA VAL A 715 9.10 -11.76 32.71
C VAL A 715 8.20 -12.94 32.35
N THR A 716 7.06 -13.05 32.97
CA THR A 716 6.08 -14.06 32.56
C THR A 716 5.48 -13.72 31.21
N VAL A 717 5.16 -14.72 30.39
CA VAL A 717 4.44 -14.54 29.13
C VAL A 717 3.15 -13.74 29.36
N ARG A 718 2.46 -14.01 30.47
CA ARG A 718 1.22 -13.31 30.86
C ARG A 718 1.43 -11.81 31.08
N GLU A 719 2.51 -11.43 31.76
CA GLU A 719 2.83 -10.02 32.03
C GLU A 719 3.22 -9.30 30.74
N ALA A 720 4.08 -9.91 29.94
CA ALA A 720 4.49 -9.37 28.64
C ALA A 720 3.30 -9.24 27.68
N PHE A 721 2.46 -10.28 27.59
CA PHE A 721 1.25 -10.26 26.77
C PHE A 721 0.28 -9.15 27.19
N LYS A 722 0.08 -8.94 28.50
CA LYS A 722 -0.78 -7.87 29.01
C LYS A 722 -0.28 -6.49 28.61
N ALA A 723 1.04 -6.24 28.71
CA ALA A 723 1.64 -4.97 28.31
C ALA A 723 1.44 -4.71 26.80
N TRP A 724 1.70 -5.72 25.98
CA TRP A 724 1.55 -5.67 24.53
C TRP A 724 0.09 -5.52 24.10
N LYS A 725 -0.82 -6.34 24.67
CA LYS A 725 -2.24 -6.43 24.26
C LYS A 725 -3.06 -5.21 24.61
N ASN A 726 -2.79 -4.59 25.76
CA ASN A 726 -3.65 -3.54 26.29
C ASN A 726 -3.18 -2.13 25.93
N ALA A 727 -1.99 -1.96 25.37
CA ALA A 727 -1.41 -0.63 25.18
C ALA A 727 -2.31 0.29 24.33
N ILE A 728 -2.81 -0.18 23.18
CA ILE A 728 -3.73 0.61 22.34
C ILE A 728 -5.13 0.71 22.99
N PRO A 729 -5.80 -0.38 23.40
CA PRO A 729 -7.11 -0.28 24.05
C PRO A 729 -7.15 0.64 25.26
N ASP A 730 -6.11 0.65 26.09
CA ASP A 730 -6.06 1.49 27.29
C ASP A 730 -6.03 3.00 26.97
N LEU A 731 -5.49 3.39 25.81
CA LEU A 731 -5.52 4.78 25.34
C LEU A 731 -6.95 5.28 25.02
N PHE A 732 -7.87 4.37 24.71
CA PHE A 732 -9.28 4.69 24.44
C PHE A 732 -10.17 4.66 25.68
N LYS A 733 -9.71 4.12 26.82
CA LYS A 733 -10.48 4.03 28.07
C LYS A 733 -10.44 5.31 28.91
N ILE A 734 -9.55 6.24 28.64
CA ILE A 734 -9.25 7.39 29.50
C ILE A 734 -10.38 8.43 29.55
N HIS A 735 -11.47 8.27 28.78
CA HIS A 735 -12.59 9.23 28.71
C HIS A 735 -13.99 8.56 28.65
N ALA A 736 -14.16 7.36 29.16
CA ALA A 736 -15.49 6.76 29.33
C ALA A 736 -16.06 7.05 30.69
#